data_b58a92ce02739d6c017420036a5ff7b2
#
_entry.id   b58a92ce02739d6c017420036a5ff7b2
#
_cell.length_a   1.000
_cell.length_b   1.000
_cell.length_c   1.000
_cell.angle_alpha   90.00
_cell.angle_beta   90.00
_cell.angle_gamma   90.00
#
_symmetry.space_group_name_H-M   'P 1'
#
loop_
_entity.id
_entity.type
_entity.pdbx_description
1 polymer ?
#
loop_
_entity_poly.entity_id
_entity_poly.type
_entity_poly.pdbx_seq_one_letter_code
_entity_poly.pdbx_strand_id
1 'polypeptide(L)'
;MRKKDGISLIVLIITIIIIIILSAVILVTINKNNPVDSAKEAVFRQDIRQMQEELELYNSEMLAKKENPKNLNANRKSDPSIQQIIKSMTDKYAKILEIKNGELVYIGKNKSEYIIAKEMGLLPEGVILDDDILTDLKAFITEWTVEDGESITLPIDGTCNFKVDYGDGTGEYKITSSTDEKRIHTYEKAGTYTVKITGKCGYINFYNGDNAVSRDKITKLVQWGSLGEGLTSNEYSFYNCKNLTGSIPLPSSNTFKNVKNCQSLFNGCSSLTGSIPSGLFKGAKKIESFAIDWGLGAFKDCENLTGSIPGDLFSDCVNAKNFSMTFYGCKGLTGPIPEELFENCKNITSIAGYNSLGLFKNCSGLTGQIPENLFKNCSKVTTYSGVFSGCTGLTGSIPENLFSNSPNVTNFKETFYNCNNLSGDIPENLFANCPKVTDFSGTFEGCKNISSIPANLFSNNSKVTTFSSTFSGCEKIYTIPSELFKNNTLVTSFSATFKMCKNVSSIPSELFSSCPKVTTFVGVFNGCTSLTSVPEGLFDNNTIVTSFGKWWNGAFQECSNLVSVPTDLFKYNTEVASFNCAFISCNNLKNIPDLSNNTKVTDFSWMFENCTNVEGEAYPIWNFTSVTNFNKCFLGCKKLSNYSEIPTDWK
;
A
#
# COMPACT_ATOMS: atom_id res chain seq x y z
N MET A 1 -28.67 -2.78 40.37
CA MET A 1 -27.75 -3.64 39.64
C MET A 1 -28.56 -4.36 38.56
N ARG A 2 -28.50 -3.90 37.30
CA ARG A 2 -29.11 -4.56 36.15
C ARG A 2 -28.09 -5.56 35.61
N LYS A 3 -28.46 -6.86 35.59
CA LYS A 3 -27.73 -7.90 34.86
C LYS A 3 -27.74 -7.53 33.36
N LYS A 4 -26.55 -7.41 32.77
CA LYS A 4 -26.40 -7.40 31.32
C LYS A 4 -26.60 -8.85 30.87
N ASP A 5 -27.71 -9.13 30.21
CA ASP A 5 -27.92 -10.38 29.53
C ASP A 5 -26.97 -10.43 28.33
N GLY A 6 -25.91 -11.20 28.47
CA GLY A 6 -25.06 -11.57 27.33
C GLY A 6 -25.89 -12.44 26.38
N ILE A 7 -25.86 -12.13 25.09
CA ILE A 7 -26.41 -13.01 24.05
C ILE A 7 -25.81 -14.39 24.29
N SER A 8 -26.64 -15.36 24.58
CA SER A 8 -26.19 -16.73 24.82
C SER A 8 -25.39 -17.22 23.63
N LEU A 9 -24.18 -17.75 23.87
CA LEU A 9 -23.32 -18.38 22.85
C LEU A 9 -24.12 -19.35 21.96
N ILE A 10 -25.15 -19.98 22.52
CA ILE A 10 -26.13 -20.86 21.86
C ILE A 10 -26.91 -20.12 20.76
N VAL A 11 -27.31 -18.85 20.96
CA VAL A 11 -28.06 -18.07 19.96
C VAL A 11 -27.13 -17.70 18.79
N LEU A 12 -25.89 -17.36 19.07
CA LEU A 12 -24.89 -17.06 18.02
C LEU A 12 -24.62 -18.32 17.18
N ILE A 13 -24.45 -19.47 17.82
CA ILE A 13 -24.18 -20.76 17.16
C ILE A 13 -25.36 -21.21 16.32
N ILE A 14 -26.59 -21.07 16.83
CA ILE A 14 -27.83 -21.42 16.08
C ILE A 14 -27.96 -20.49 14.85
N THR A 15 -27.63 -19.23 14.97
CA THR A 15 -27.68 -18.28 13.83
C THR A 15 -26.66 -18.65 12.74
N ILE A 16 -25.47 -19.07 13.11
CA ILE A 16 -24.42 -19.53 12.18
C ILE A 16 -24.86 -20.85 11.49
N ILE A 17 -25.42 -21.78 12.22
CA ILE A 17 -25.96 -23.06 11.66
C ILE A 17 -27.10 -22.80 10.68
N ILE A 18 -28.01 -21.87 10.95
CA ILE A 18 -29.09 -21.48 10.04
C ILE A 18 -28.57 -20.86 8.75
N ILE A 19 -27.53 -20.03 8.84
CA ILE A 19 -26.86 -19.42 7.66
C ILE A 19 -26.18 -20.49 6.81
N ILE A 20 -25.54 -21.48 7.43
CA ILE A 20 -24.90 -22.61 6.74
C ILE A 20 -25.94 -23.50 6.02
N ILE A 21 -27.08 -23.78 6.66
CA ILE A 21 -28.18 -24.59 6.06
C ILE A 21 -28.82 -23.83 4.89
N LEU A 22 -29.04 -22.52 5.00
CA LEU A 22 -29.63 -21.72 3.92
C LEU A 22 -28.69 -21.59 2.71
N SER A 23 -27.37 -21.53 2.91
CA SER A 23 -26.42 -21.54 1.81
C SER A 23 -26.28 -22.89 1.10
N ALA A 24 -26.52 -24.01 1.80
CA ALA A 24 -26.47 -25.35 1.21
C ALA A 24 -27.71 -25.67 0.32
N VAL A 25 -28.86 -25.03 0.57
CA VAL A 25 -30.11 -25.28 -0.18
C VAL A 25 -30.16 -24.54 -1.52
N ILE A 26 -29.44 -23.46 -1.69
CA ILE A 26 -29.44 -22.65 -2.92
C ILE A 26 -28.58 -23.26 -4.06
N LEU A 27 -27.75 -24.27 -3.79
CA LEU A 27 -26.71 -24.78 -4.70
C LEU A 27 -27.03 -26.11 -5.41
N VAL A 28 -28.28 -26.57 -5.45
CA VAL A 28 -28.65 -27.91 -6.01
C VAL A 28 -28.96 -27.90 -7.51
N THR A 29 -29.02 -26.76 -8.18
CA THR A 29 -29.31 -26.70 -9.62
C THR A 29 -28.40 -25.78 -10.36
N ILE A 30 -27.29 -26.29 -10.95
CA ILE A 30 -26.75 -25.88 -12.26
C ILE A 30 -25.60 -26.83 -12.69
N ASN A 31 -25.59 -27.18 -13.97
CA ASN A 31 -24.92 -28.27 -14.69
C ASN A 31 -23.41 -28.04 -14.98
N LYS A 32 -22.65 -29.11 -14.93
CA LYS A 32 -21.33 -29.46 -15.55
C LYS A 32 -20.45 -28.35 -16.17
N ASN A 33 -19.81 -27.57 -15.35
CA ASN A 33 -18.48 -26.92 -15.40
C ASN A 33 -18.44 -25.85 -14.29
N ASN A 34 -18.34 -26.14 -13.34
CA ASN A 34 -18.05 -26.37 -11.94
C ASN A 34 -17.89 -25.18 -11.00
N PRO A 35 -18.89 -24.26 -10.89
CA PRO A 35 -19.03 -23.46 -9.69
C PRO A 35 -19.43 -24.30 -8.45
N VAL A 36 -20.02 -25.50 -8.68
CA VAL A 36 -20.54 -26.36 -7.62
C VAL A 36 -19.43 -27.03 -6.81
N ASP A 37 -18.32 -27.42 -7.43
CA ASP A 37 -17.21 -28.07 -6.70
C ASP A 37 -16.39 -27.02 -5.95
N SER A 38 -16.18 -25.83 -6.51
CA SER A 38 -15.55 -24.72 -5.80
C SER A 38 -16.40 -24.25 -4.60
N ALA A 39 -17.71 -24.28 -4.72
CA ALA A 39 -18.61 -23.95 -3.60
C ALA A 39 -18.63 -25.05 -2.53
N LYS A 40 -18.61 -26.33 -2.93
CA LYS A 40 -18.48 -27.47 -1.99
C LYS A 40 -17.14 -27.43 -1.26
N GLU A 41 -16.07 -27.11 -1.97
CA GLU A 41 -14.73 -26.94 -1.40
C GLU A 41 -14.71 -25.79 -0.40
N ALA A 42 -15.28 -24.63 -0.73
CA ALA A 42 -15.36 -23.49 0.16
C ALA A 42 -16.18 -23.82 1.43
N VAL A 43 -17.32 -24.52 1.29
CA VAL A 43 -18.11 -24.97 2.43
C VAL A 43 -17.33 -25.98 3.27
N PHE A 44 -16.65 -26.93 2.66
CA PHE A 44 -15.81 -27.90 3.38
C PHE A 44 -14.69 -27.21 4.16
N ARG A 45 -13.98 -26.27 3.55
CA ARG A 45 -12.92 -25.48 4.22
C ARG A 45 -13.49 -24.68 5.39
N GLN A 46 -14.66 -24.07 5.23
CA GLN A 46 -15.30 -23.29 6.29
C GLN A 46 -15.71 -24.19 7.45
N ASP A 47 -16.38 -25.31 7.17
CA ASP A 47 -16.81 -26.28 8.19
C ASP A 47 -15.58 -26.83 8.97
N ILE A 48 -14.49 -27.13 8.28
CA ILE A 48 -13.25 -27.62 8.91
C ILE A 48 -12.63 -26.55 9.81
N ARG A 49 -12.51 -25.30 9.36
CA ARG A 49 -11.98 -24.21 10.21
C ARG A 49 -12.82 -24.04 11.47
N GLN A 50 -14.13 -24.04 11.32
CA GLN A 50 -15.03 -23.93 12.47
C GLN A 50 -14.82 -25.09 13.45
N MET A 51 -14.68 -26.33 12.96
CA MET A 51 -14.38 -27.48 13.82
C MET A 51 -13.02 -27.33 14.54
N GLN A 52 -12.00 -26.81 13.86
CA GLN A 52 -10.68 -26.56 14.48
C GLN A 52 -10.78 -25.51 15.59
N GLU A 53 -11.46 -24.40 15.34
CA GLU A 53 -11.65 -23.32 16.32
C GLU A 53 -12.40 -23.83 17.57
N GLU A 54 -13.47 -24.58 17.38
CA GLU A 54 -14.25 -25.16 18.47
C GLU A 54 -13.43 -26.21 19.25
N LEU A 55 -12.59 -26.99 18.56
CA LEU A 55 -11.70 -27.96 19.17
C LEU A 55 -10.56 -27.31 19.96
N GLU A 56 -10.01 -26.20 19.45
CA GLU A 56 -9.02 -25.40 20.17
C GLU A 56 -9.62 -24.77 21.42
N LEU A 57 -10.85 -24.25 21.34
CA LEU A 57 -11.56 -23.72 22.50
C LEU A 57 -11.80 -24.80 23.54
N TYR A 58 -12.27 -25.99 23.12
CA TYR A 58 -12.43 -27.14 23.98
C TYR A 58 -11.11 -27.57 24.67
N ASN A 59 -10.03 -27.68 23.89
CA ASN A 59 -8.71 -28.03 24.41
C ASN A 59 -8.21 -27.01 25.44
N SER A 60 -8.45 -25.71 25.17
CA SER A 60 -8.08 -24.62 26.09
C SER A 60 -8.87 -24.68 27.40
N GLU A 61 -10.17 -24.97 27.34
CA GLU A 61 -11.00 -25.16 28.53
C GLU A 61 -10.56 -26.38 29.36
N MET A 62 -10.21 -27.48 28.69
CA MET A 62 -9.70 -28.69 29.36
C MET A 62 -8.37 -28.42 30.07
N LEU A 63 -7.45 -27.68 29.41
CA LEU A 63 -6.19 -27.26 30.02
C LEU A 63 -6.41 -26.35 31.22
N ALA A 64 -7.34 -25.39 31.13
CA ALA A 64 -7.71 -24.50 32.24
C ALA A 64 -8.27 -25.26 33.45
N LYS A 65 -9.00 -26.37 33.20
CA LYS A 65 -9.53 -27.28 34.23
C LYS A 65 -8.52 -28.33 34.70
N LYS A 66 -7.26 -28.30 34.18
CA LYS A 66 -6.20 -29.33 34.41
C LYS A 66 -6.63 -30.74 33.99
N GLU A 67 -7.50 -30.86 33.00
CA GLU A 67 -7.94 -32.10 32.41
C GLU A 67 -7.19 -32.44 31.11
N ASN A 68 -7.09 -33.72 30.73
CA ASN A 68 -6.34 -34.11 29.53
C ASN A 68 -7.22 -34.00 28.27
N PRO A 69 -6.87 -33.16 27.28
CA PRO A 69 -7.64 -33.00 26.04
C PRO A 69 -7.78 -34.30 25.22
N LYS A 70 -6.89 -35.29 25.42
CA LYS A 70 -6.90 -36.57 24.70
C LYS A 70 -8.09 -37.49 25.04
N ASN A 71 -8.92 -37.12 26.02
CA ASN A 71 -10.05 -37.91 26.47
C ASN A 71 -11.40 -37.49 25.89
N LEU A 72 -11.47 -36.91 24.71
CA LEU A 72 -12.69 -36.44 24.06
C LEU A 72 -13.75 -37.56 23.91
N ASN A 73 -13.33 -38.83 23.85
CA ASN A 73 -14.21 -40.00 23.74
C ASN A 73 -14.68 -40.56 25.09
N ALA A 74 -14.26 -40.02 26.21
CA ALA A 74 -14.65 -40.48 27.53
C ALA A 74 -15.72 -39.55 28.10
N ASN A 75 -16.85 -40.11 28.52
CA ASN A 75 -18.03 -39.48 29.15
C ASN A 75 -17.66 -38.53 30.31
N ARG A 76 -17.08 -37.38 30.07
CA ARG A 76 -16.75 -36.39 31.10
C ARG A 76 -17.46 -35.06 30.87
N LYS A 77 -17.83 -34.41 31.98
CA LYS A 77 -18.60 -33.15 32.13
C LYS A 77 -17.81 -31.90 31.72
N SER A 78 -17.39 -31.79 30.48
CA SER A 78 -17.13 -30.50 29.83
C SER A 78 -18.42 -29.93 29.29
N ASP A 79 -18.44 -28.64 28.92
CA ASP A 79 -19.66 -28.02 28.45
C ASP A 79 -20.36 -28.94 27.40
N PRO A 80 -21.56 -29.49 27.68
CA PRO A 80 -22.20 -30.47 26.80
C PRO A 80 -22.49 -29.89 25.41
N SER A 81 -22.59 -28.57 25.27
CA SER A 81 -22.88 -27.89 24.01
C SER A 81 -21.73 -27.95 23.03
N ILE A 82 -20.50 -27.73 23.48
CA ILE A 82 -19.31 -27.78 22.62
C ILE A 82 -19.07 -29.21 22.14
N GLN A 83 -19.16 -30.20 23.04
CA GLN A 83 -19.04 -31.63 22.67
C GLN A 83 -20.10 -32.05 21.64
N GLN A 84 -21.34 -31.56 21.77
CA GLN A 84 -22.43 -31.90 20.86
C GLN A 84 -22.23 -31.27 19.49
N ILE A 85 -21.68 -30.05 19.41
CA ILE A 85 -21.35 -29.36 18.17
C ILE A 85 -20.21 -30.07 17.45
N ILE A 86 -19.11 -30.34 18.12
CA ILE A 86 -17.95 -31.05 17.56
C ILE A 86 -18.42 -32.43 17.04
N LYS A 87 -19.24 -33.13 17.80
CA LYS A 87 -19.79 -34.43 17.41
C LYS A 87 -20.69 -34.35 16.19
N SER A 88 -21.63 -33.37 16.13
CA SER A 88 -22.52 -33.21 14.97
C SER A 88 -21.78 -32.88 13.69
N MET A 89 -20.74 -32.06 13.78
CA MET A 89 -19.87 -31.70 12.64
C MET A 89 -18.99 -32.87 12.22
N THR A 90 -18.43 -33.61 13.17
CA THR A 90 -17.65 -34.82 12.89
C THR A 90 -18.52 -35.93 12.29
N ASP A 91 -19.77 -36.08 12.76
CA ASP A 91 -20.72 -37.06 12.21
C ASP A 91 -21.13 -36.76 10.77
N LYS A 92 -21.22 -35.47 10.37
CA LYS A 92 -21.44 -35.03 8.97
C LYS A 92 -20.35 -35.55 8.03
N TYR A 93 -19.13 -35.61 8.53
CA TYR A 93 -17.93 -36.02 7.78
C TYR A 93 -17.31 -37.32 8.32
N ALA A 94 -18.09 -38.15 9.04
CA ALA A 94 -17.57 -39.35 9.75
C ALA A 94 -16.85 -40.37 8.87
N LYS A 95 -17.04 -40.32 7.54
CA LYS A 95 -16.32 -41.17 6.59
C LYS A 95 -14.96 -40.62 6.18
N ILE A 96 -14.68 -39.37 6.51
CA ILE A 96 -13.47 -38.65 6.04
C ILE A 96 -12.73 -37.92 7.16
N LEU A 97 -13.36 -37.71 8.32
CA LEU A 97 -12.78 -37.02 9.47
C LEU A 97 -12.97 -37.82 10.75
N GLU A 98 -11.97 -37.83 11.62
CA GLU A 98 -12.04 -38.34 13.00
C GLU A 98 -11.31 -37.38 13.96
N ILE A 99 -11.65 -37.43 15.26
CA ILE A 99 -10.89 -36.75 16.30
C ILE A 99 -9.96 -37.77 16.97
N LYS A 100 -8.68 -37.56 16.86
CA LYS A 100 -7.65 -38.43 17.43
C LYS A 100 -6.69 -37.62 18.30
N ASN A 101 -6.55 -38.02 19.56
CA ASN A 101 -5.71 -37.33 20.53
C ASN A 101 -6.03 -35.84 20.75
N GLY A 102 -7.27 -35.41 20.55
CA GLY A 102 -7.68 -34.00 20.64
C GLY A 102 -7.37 -33.17 19.39
N GLU A 103 -7.03 -33.82 18.29
CA GLU A 103 -6.82 -33.18 16.97
C GLU A 103 -7.79 -33.76 15.94
N LEU A 104 -8.20 -32.91 14.99
CA LEU A 104 -9.02 -33.33 13.87
C LEU A 104 -8.13 -33.96 12.79
N VAL A 105 -8.48 -35.18 12.35
CA VAL A 105 -7.67 -35.97 11.42
C VAL A 105 -8.51 -36.42 10.23
N TYR A 106 -7.98 -36.25 9.00
CA TYR A 106 -8.61 -36.74 7.78
C TYR A 106 -8.33 -38.23 7.58
N ILE A 107 -9.39 -39.02 7.36
CA ILE A 107 -9.33 -40.46 7.11
C ILE A 107 -9.97 -40.89 5.79
N GLY A 108 -10.42 -39.91 4.95
CA GLY A 108 -11.08 -40.16 3.68
C GLY A 108 -10.13 -40.63 2.57
N LYS A 109 -10.72 -40.98 1.42
CA LYS A 109 -9.98 -41.44 0.22
C LYS A 109 -10.21 -40.53 -1.00
N ASN A 110 -10.93 -39.40 -0.82
CA ASN A 110 -11.19 -38.46 -1.92
C ASN A 110 -10.00 -37.51 -2.09
N LYS A 111 -9.48 -37.42 -3.31
CA LYS A 111 -8.31 -36.61 -3.66
C LYS A 111 -8.46 -35.11 -3.33
N SER A 112 -9.57 -34.51 -3.73
CA SER A 112 -9.82 -33.08 -3.49
C SER A 112 -9.93 -32.77 -2.00
N GLU A 113 -10.65 -33.60 -1.25
CA GLU A 113 -10.80 -33.48 0.20
C GLU A 113 -9.47 -33.75 0.92
N TYR A 114 -8.65 -34.68 0.43
CA TYR A 114 -7.33 -34.95 0.95
C TYR A 114 -6.39 -33.74 0.80
N ILE A 115 -6.39 -33.07 -0.36
CA ILE A 115 -5.57 -31.87 -0.60
C ILE A 115 -5.95 -30.80 0.42
N ILE A 116 -7.25 -30.56 0.61
CA ILE A 116 -7.77 -29.60 1.58
C ILE A 116 -7.35 -29.98 3.00
N ALA A 117 -7.54 -31.26 3.37
CA ALA A 117 -7.19 -31.76 4.69
C ALA A 117 -5.69 -31.64 4.98
N LYS A 118 -4.82 -31.87 3.98
CA LYS A 118 -3.38 -31.68 4.08
C LYS A 118 -3.01 -30.21 4.29
N GLU A 119 -3.60 -29.31 3.51
CA GLU A 119 -3.39 -27.87 3.64
C GLU A 119 -3.80 -27.35 5.02
N MET A 120 -4.82 -27.97 5.61
CA MET A 120 -5.34 -27.63 6.93
C MET A 120 -4.64 -28.38 8.10
N GLY A 121 -3.62 -29.18 7.82
CA GLY A 121 -2.86 -29.90 8.84
C GLY A 121 -3.60 -31.08 9.50
N LEU A 122 -4.61 -31.64 8.85
CA LEU A 122 -5.48 -32.71 9.40
C LEU A 122 -5.01 -34.13 9.12
N LEU A 123 -3.86 -34.31 8.50
CA LEU A 123 -3.39 -35.65 8.15
C LEU A 123 -2.58 -36.26 9.28
N PRO A 124 -2.87 -37.54 9.67
CA PRO A 124 -2.05 -38.26 10.64
C PRO A 124 -0.63 -38.52 10.09
N GLU A 125 0.34 -38.60 11.00
CA GLU A 125 1.68 -39.08 10.65
C GLU A 125 1.60 -40.52 10.13
N GLY A 126 2.20 -40.78 8.94
CA GLY A 126 2.34 -42.14 8.40
C GLY A 126 1.20 -42.63 7.50
N VAL A 127 0.33 -41.75 6.98
CA VAL A 127 -0.68 -42.14 5.96
C VAL A 127 0.04 -42.56 4.68
N ILE A 128 -0.12 -43.83 4.30
CA ILE A 128 0.30 -44.36 2.99
C ILE A 128 -0.83 -44.09 2.00
N LEU A 129 -0.52 -43.37 0.93
CA LEU A 129 -1.45 -43.04 -0.13
C LEU A 129 -1.23 -43.92 -1.35
N ASP A 130 -2.26 -44.05 -2.15
CA ASP A 130 -2.19 -44.62 -3.48
C ASP A 130 -1.19 -43.84 -4.34
N ASP A 131 -0.37 -44.51 -5.17
CA ASP A 131 0.69 -43.90 -5.99
C ASP A 131 0.13 -42.86 -6.97
N ASP A 132 -1.07 -43.04 -7.50
CA ASP A 132 -1.73 -42.07 -8.37
C ASP A 132 -2.10 -40.78 -7.62
N ILE A 133 -2.61 -40.93 -6.38
CA ILE A 133 -2.92 -39.77 -5.50
C ILE A 133 -1.64 -39.05 -5.12
N LEU A 134 -0.57 -39.77 -4.80
CA LEU A 134 0.75 -39.21 -4.49
C LEU A 134 1.33 -38.43 -5.67
N THR A 135 1.19 -38.93 -6.89
CA THR A 135 1.69 -38.30 -8.10
C THR A 135 0.96 -36.99 -8.38
N ASP A 136 -0.37 -36.99 -8.28
CA ASP A 136 -1.18 -35.80 -8.46
C ASP A 136 -0.95 -34.73 -7.36
N LEU A 137 -0.68 -35.15 -6.12
CA LEU A 137 -0.35 -34.22 -5.02
C LEU A 137 1.00 -33.53 -5.22
N LYS A 138 1.92 -34.18 -5.93
CA LYS A 138 3.24 -33.64 -6.27
C LYS A 138 3.23 -32.81 -7.56
N ALA A 139 2.18 -32.86 -8.36
CA ALA A 139 2.11 -32.12 -9.61
C ALA A 139 1.98 -30.60 -9.35
N PHE A 140 2.73 -29.81 -10.13
CA PHE A 140 2.43 -28.39 -10.33
C PHE A 140 1.32 -28.33 -11.37
N ILE A 141 0.18 -27.71 -11.02
CA ILE A 141 -1.03 -27.72 -11.84
C ILE A 141 -1.47 -26.31 -12.16
N THR A 142 -1.66 -26.06 -13.46
CA THR A 142 -2.14 -24.79 -14.00
C THR A 142 -3.24 -25.01 -15.02
N GLU A 143 -4.13 -24.04 -15.21
CA GLU A 143 -5.11 -24.03 -16.30
C GLU A 143 -4.71 -23.00 -17.36
N TRP A 144 -4.91 -23.37 -18.63
CA TRP A 144 -4.57 -22.54 -19.79
C TRP A 144 -5.73 -22.50 -20.75
N THR A 145 -6.06 -21.32 -21.24
CA THR A 145 -7.12 -21.14 -22.26
C THR A 145 -6.47 -20.75 -23.57
N VAL A 146 -6.82 -21.45 -24.63
CA VAL A 146 -6.26 -21.28 -25.98
C VAL A 146 -7.36 -21.33 -27.02
N GLU A 147 -7.09 -20.75 -28.19
CA GLU A 147 -7.91 -20.84 -29.39
C GLU A 147 -7.51 -22.03 -30.25
N ASP A 148 -8.25 -22.33 -31.35
CA ASP A 148 -7.96 -23.41 -32.28
C ASP A 148 -6.57 -23.25 -32.93
N GLY A 149 -5.74 -24.28 -32.83
CA GLY A 149 -4.39 -24.29 -33.40
C GLY A 149 -3.37 -23.45 -32.65
N GLU A 150 -3.74 -22.93 -31.47
CA GLU A 150 -2.85 -22.07 -30.70
C GLU A 150 -1.87 -22.86 -29.83
N SER A 151 -0.68 -22.27 -29.61
CA SER A 151 0.37 -22.91 -28.81
C SER A 151 0.57 -22.20 -27.47
N ILE A 152 0.96 -22.97 -26.46
CA ILE A 152 1.56 -22.43 -25.23
C ILE A 152 3.04 -22.78 -25.18
N THR A 153 3.81 -21.93 -24.51
CA THR A 153 5.20 -22.19 -24.14
C THR A 153 5.28 -22.24 -22.61
N LEU A 154 5.76 -23.37 -22.07
CA LEU A 154 5.97 -23.45 -20.62
C LEU A 154 7.03 -22.45 -20.18
N PRO A 155 6.76 -21.62 -19.18
CA PRO A 155 7.65 -20.54 -18.72
C PRO A 155 8.74 -21.08 -17.80
N ILE A 156 9.50 -22.05 -18.25
CA ILE A 156 10.52 -22.76 -17.48
C ILE A 156 11.91 -22.27 -17.83
N ASP A 157 12.80 -22.24 -16.85
CA ASP A 157 14.19 -21.85 -17.01
C ASP A 157 15.10 -22.57 -16.00
N GLY A 158 16.41 -22.51 -16.23
CA GLY A 158 17.42 -23.18 -15.41
C GLY A 158 17.44 -24.71 -15.61
N THR A 159 17.81 -25.41 -14.55
CA THR A 159 17.91 -26.89 -14.59
C THR A 159 16.53 -27.53 -14.49
N CYS A 160 16.12 -28.25 -15.53
CA CYS A 160 14.82 -28.90 -15.62
C CYS A 160 14.97 -30.43 -15.69
N ASN A 161 14.11 -31.15 -14.96
CA ASN A 161 13.92 -32.58 -15.07
C ASN A 161 12.53 -32.95 -14.57
N PHE A 162 11.57 -32.94 -15.47
CA PHE A 162 10.17 -33.20 -15.15
C PHE A 162 9.43 -33.86 -16.32
N LYS A 163 8.23 -34.36 -16.02
CA LYS A 163 7.23 -34.78 -17.00
C LYS A 163 6.10 -33.77 -17.05
N VAL A 164 5.53 -33.52 -18.21
CA VAL A 164 4.36 -32.69 -18.42
C VAL A 164 3.27 -33.43 -19.15
N ASP A 165 2.04 -33.33 -18.66
CA ASP A 165 0.80 -33.66 -19.33
C ASP A 165 0.09 -32.35 -19.67
N TYR A 166 -0.19 -32.12 -20.95
CA TYR A 166 -0.84 -30.89 -21.43
C TYR A 166 -2.37 -30.92 -21.33
N GLY A 167 -2.95 -32.05 -20.89
CA GLY A 167 -4.38 -32.19 -20.60
C GLY A 167 -5.29 -32.34 -21.81
N ASP A 168 -4.74 -32.57 -23.00
CA ASP A 168 -5.47 -32.77 -24.26
C ASP A 168 -5.51 -34.26 -24.73
N GLY A 169 -4.98 -35.17 -23.90
CA GLY A 169 -4.94 -36.60 -24.19
C GLY A 169 -3.77 -37.06 -25.10
N THR A 170 -2.84 -36.18 -25.44
CA THR A 170 -1.64 -36.53 -26.23
C THR A 170 -0.58 -37.32 -25.43
N GLY A 171 -0.77 -37.38 -24.09
CA GLY A 171 0.09 -38.13 -23.17
C GLY A 171 1.14 -37.26 -22.48
N GLU A 172 2.07 -37.94 -21.76
CA GLU A 172 3.14 -37.27 -21.02
C GLU A 172 4.40 -37.06 -21.87
N TYR A 173 5.02 -35.92 -21.75
CA TYR A 173 6.31 -35.57 -22.34
C TYR A 173 7.37 -35.39 -21.27
N LYS A 174 8.57 -35.93 -21.47
CA LYS A 174 9.71 -35.70 -20.59
C LYS A 174 10.51 -34.49 -21.08
N ILE A 175 10.78 -33.54 -20.17
CA ILE A 175 11.57 -32.33 -20.42
C ILE A 175 12.79 -32.35 -19.50
N THR A 176 13.99 -32.20 -20.09
CA THR A 176 15.26 -32.22 -19.37
C THR A 176 16.09 -30.94 -19.55
N SER A 177 15.61 -30.00 -20.36
CA SER A 177 16.23 -28.70 -20.61
C SER A 177 15.19 -27.60 -20.74
N SER A 178 15.51 -26.38 -20.33
CA SER A 178 14.69 -25.19 -20.56
C SER A 178 14.59 -24.81 -22.05
N THR A 179 15.43 -25.38 -22.91
CA THR A 179 15.41 -25.17 -24.35
C THR A 179 14.79 -26.36 -25.12
N ASP A 180 14.22 -27.33 -24.42
CA ASP A 180 13.56 -28.48 -25.02
C ASP A 180 12.34 -28.01 -25.85
N GLU A 181 12.25 -28.43 -27.12
CA GLU A 181 11.16 -28.06 -28.03
C GLU A 181 9.79 -28.51 -27.50
N LYS A 182 9.75 -29.59 -26.72
CA LYS A 182 8.52 -30.14 -26.12
C LYS A 182 7.92 -29.22 -25.05
N ARG A 183 8.61 -28.14 -24.64
CA ARG A 183 8.03 -27.08 -23.81
C ARG A 183 6.99 -26.23 -24.53
N ILE A 184 6.98 -26.31 -25.88
CA ILE A 184 6.01 -25.67 -26.75
C ILE A 184 4.99 -26.73 -27.14
N HIS A 185 3.72 -26.49 -26.89
CA HIS A 185 2.64 -27.42 -27.20
C HIS A 185 1.52 -26.69 -27.93
N THR A 186 1.06 -27.26 -29.05
CA THR A 186 -0.01 -26.72 -29.89
C THR A 186 -1.28 -27.53 -29.66
N TYR A 187 -2.36 -26.86 -29.31
CA TYR A 187 -3.68 -27.47 -29.14
C TYR A 187 -4.48 -27.41 -30.42
N GLU A 188 -5.03 -28.54 -30.85
CA GLU A 188 -5.84 -28.60 -32.07
C GLU A 188 -7.17 -27.81 -31.94
N LYS A 189 -7.74 -27.76 -30.73
CA LYS A 189 -9.05 -27.13 -30.45
C LYS A 189 -8.93 -26.09 -29.38
N ALA A 190 -9.76 -25.06 -29.53
CA ALA A 190 -9.99 -24.06 -28.46
C ALA A 190 -10.53 -24.74 -27.20
N GLY A 191 -10.10 -24.24 -26.04
CA GLY A 191 -10.56 -24.76 -24.76
C GLY A 191 -9.70 -24.33 -23.59
N THR A 192 -10.11 -24.77 -22.40
CA THR A 192 -9.31 -24.63 -21.18
C THR A 192 -8.73 -25.98 -20.82
N TYR A 193 -7.41 -26.05 -20.78
CA TYR A 193 -6.66 -27.27 -20.53
C TYR A 193 -5.94 -27.23 -19.20
N THR A 194 -5.95 -28.37 -18.49
CA THR A 194 -5.24 -28.53 -17.21
C THR A 194 -3.86 -29.11 -17.47
N VAL A 195 -2.83 -28.28 -17.35
CA VAL A 195 -1.43 -28.70 -17.52
C VAL A 195 -0.87 -29.18 -16.19
N LYS A 196 -0.33 -30.39 -16.16
CA LYS A 196 0.27 -31.03 -14.97
C LYS A 196 1.75 -31.26 -15.18
N ILE A 197 2.59 -30.79 -14.28
CA ILE A 197 4.03 -30.97 -14.29
C ILE A 197 4.48 -31.72 -13.04
N THR A 198 5.16 -32.86 -13.22
CA THR A 198 5.72 -33.67 -12.12
C THR A 198 7.23 -33.76 -12.24
N GLY A 199 7.95 -33.30 -11.23
CA GLY A 199 9.42 -33.24 -11.22
C GLY A 199 9.93 -31.93 -10.69
N LYS A 200 11.08 -31.46 -11.19
CA LYS A 200 11.77 -30.26 -10.69
C LYS A 200 12.15 -29.32 -11.81
N CYS A 201 12.06 -28.01 -11.54
CA CYS A 201 12.52 -26.94 -12.39
C CYS A 201 13.24 -25.90 -11.53
N GLY A 202 14.26 -25.23 -12.10
CA GLY A 202 15.00 -24.18 -11.39
C GLY A 202 14.21 -22.88 -11.25
N TYR A 203 13.48 -22.50 -12.31
CA TYR A 203 12.73 -21.25 -12.38
C TYR A 203 11.41 -21.44 -13.14
N ILE A 204 10.40 -20.67 -12.74
CA ILE A 204 9.24 -20.33 -13.57
C ILE A 204 9.41 -18.85 -13.89
N ASN A 205 9.34 -18.45 -15.17
CA ASN A 205 9.61 -17.07 -15.58
C ASN A 205 8.81 -16.68 -16.81
N PHE A 206 7.83 -15.81 -16.63
CA PHE A 206 7.03 -15.24 -17.71
C PHE A 206 7.58 -13.91 -18.27
N TYR A 207 8.74 -13.44 -17.82
CA TYR A 207 9.30 -12.16 -18.24
C TYR A 207 10.05 -12.24 -19.57
N ASN A 208 10.82 -13.31 -19.78
CA ASN A 208 11.78 -13.40 -20.88
C ASN A 208 11.17 -13.95 -22.18
N GLY A 209 11.48 -13.31 -23.32
CA GLY A 209 11.36 -13.78 -24.69
C GLY A 209 10.11 -14.61 -24.98
N ASP A 210 10.32 -15.85 -25.47
CA ASP A 210 9.25 -16.78 -25.85
C ASP A 210 8.29 -17.15 -24.70
N ASN A 211 8.76 -17.12 -23.46
CA ASN A 211 7.92 -17.39 -22.27
C ASN A 211 6.86 -16.32 -22.09
N ALA A 212 7.14 -15.08 -22.50
CA ALA A 212 6.22 -13.96 -22.40
C ALA A 212 4.98 -14.08 -23.29
N VAL A 213 5.09 -14.82 -24.42
CA VAL A 213 4.00 -14.96 -25.40
C VAL A 213 2.80 -15.71 -24.81
N SER A 214 3.02 -16.55 -23.81
CA SER A 214 1.96 -17.36 -23.19
C SER A 214 1.35 -16.75 -21.92
N ARG A 215 1.73 -15.53 -21.52
CA ARG A 215 1.22 -14.86 -20.30
C ARG A 215 -0.29 -14.73 -20.27
N ASP A 216 -0.88 -14.39 -21.40
CA ASP A 216 -2.31 -14.10 -21.46
C ASP A 216 -3.16 -15.38 -21.59
N LYS A 217 -2.51 -16.54 -21.72
CA LYS A 217 -3.16 -17.84 -21.87
C LYS A 217 -3.32 -18.60 -20.56
N ILE A 218 -2.43 -18.33 -19.57
CA ILE A 218 -2.56 -18.93 -18.24
C ILE A 218 -3.72 -18.26 -17.50
N THR A 219 -4.69 -19.07 -17.03
CA THR A 219 -5.92 -18.58 -16.42
C THR A 219 -6.05 -18.95 -14.95
N LYS A 220 -5.30 -19.97 -14.48
CA LYS A 220 -5.35 -20.37 -13.07
C LYS A 220 -4.09 -21.10 -12.62
N LEU A 221 -3.63 -20.79 -11.41
CA LEU A 221 -2.70 -21.59 -10.64
C LEU A 221 -3.52 -22.46 -9.67
N VAL A 222 -3.56 -23.77 -9.93
CA VAL A 222 -4.38 -24.72 -9.15
C VAL A 222 -3.58 -25.29 -7.98
N GLN A 223 -2.30 -25.60 -8.20
CA GLN A 223 -1.45 -26.25 -7.21
C GLN A 223 0.04 -26.01 -7.47
N TRP A 224 0.81 -25.75 -6.40
CA TRP A 224 2.27 -25.59 -6.47
C TRP A 224 3.03 -26.91 -6.65
N GLY A 225 2.57 -28.01 -6.08
CA GLY A 225 3.20 -29.32 -6.13
C GLY A 225 4.66 -29.35 -5.69
N SER A 226 5.39 -30.35 -6.16
CA SER A 226 6.83 -30.54 -5.88
C SER A 226 7.75 -29.78 -6.85
N LEU A 227 7.22 -29.18 -7.91
CA LEU A 227 8.01 -28.31 -8.80
C LEU A 227 8.65 -27.18 -7.99
N GLY A 228 7.90 -26.62 -7.02
CA GLY A 228 8.35 -25.60 -6.10
C GLY A 228 9.57 -26.02 -5.26
N GLU A 229 9.71 -27.30 -4.91
CA GLU A 229 10.86 -27.80 -4.13
C GLU A 229 12.19 -27.71 -4.90
N GLY A 230 12.14 -27.61 -6.23
CA GLY A 230 13.30 -27.42 -7.10
C GLY A 230 13.62 -25.96 -7.36
N LEU A 231 12.69 -25.03 -7.07
CA LEU A 231 12.86 -23.61 -7.36
C LEU A 231 13.97 -23.00 -6.50
N THR A 232 14.85 -22.26 -7.14
CA THR A 232 15.89 -21.45 -6.48
C THR A 232 15.60 -19.96 -6.56
N SER A 233 14.71 -19.56 -7.48
CA SER A 233 14.15 -18.21 -7.59
C SER A 233 12.71 -18.30 -8.07
N ASN A 234 11.88 -17.38 -7.62
CA ASN A 234 10.53 -17.10 -8.14
C ASN A 234 10.44 -15.68 -8.74
N GLU A 235 11.57 -15.20 -9.22
CA GLU A 235 11.64 -13.93 -9.91
C GLU A 235 10.84 -14.00 -11.21
N TYR A 236 9.85 -13.10 -11.35
CA TYR A 236 8.94 -13.03 -12.51
C TYR A 236 8.08 -14.28 -12.79
N SER A 237 7.81 -15.12 -11.78
CA SER A 237 7.13 -16.42 -11.99
C SER A 237 5.75 -16.29 -12.66
N PHE A 238 4.96 -15.27 -12.30
CA PHE A 238 3.67 -14.98 -12.95
C PHE A 238 3.58 -13.50 -13.37
N TYR A 239 4.69 -12.95 -13.81
CA TYR A 239 4.78 -11.55 -14.21
C TYR A 239 3.82 -11.19 -15.34
N ASN A 240 2.93 -10.21 -15.10
CA ASN A 240 1.91 -9.73 -16.05
C ASN A 240 0.96 -10.82 -16.59
N CYS A 241 0.73 -11.90 -15.83
CA CYS A 241 -0.31 -12.87 -16.17
C CYS A 241 -1.69 -12.27 -15.83
N LYS A 242 -2.16 -11.35 -16.68
CA LYS A 242 -3.37 -10.55 -16.43
C LYS A 242 -4.64 -11.38 -16.39
N ASN A 243 -4.68 -12.52 -17.07
CA ASN A 243 -5.83 -13.41 -17.10
C ASN A 243 -5.79 -14.50 -16.01
N LEU A 244 -4.74 -14.48 -15.15
CA LEU A 244 -4.66 -15.39 -13.99
C LEU A 244 -5.73 -15.04 -12.98
N THR A 245 -6.67 -15.96 -12.78
CA THR A 245 -7.85 -15.80 -11.90
C THR A 245 -7.83 -16.76 -10.71
N GLY A 246 -8.79 -16.61 -9.80
CA GLY A 246 -8.91 -17.43 -8.62
C GLY A 246 -7.98 -17.01 -7.50
N SER A 247 -7.95 -17.79 -6.41
CA SER A 247 -7.09 -17.55 -5.25
C SER A 247 -5.70 -18.17 -5.44
N ILE A 248 -4.71 -17.60 -4.75
CA ILE A 248 -3.38 -18.21 -4.65
C ILE A 248 -3.49 -19.49 -3.82
N PRO A 249 -3.14 -20.69 -4.35
CA PRO A 249 -3.18 -21.90 -3.57
C PRO A 249 -2.06 -21.91 -2.51
N LEU A 250 -2.33 -22.50 -1.35
CA LEU A 250 -1.33 -22.63 -0.30
C LEU A 250 -0.25 -23.64 -0.73
N PRO A 251 1.03 -23.27 -0.77
CA PRO A 251 2.11 -24.20 -1.09
C PRO A 251 2.47 -25.08 0.12
N SER A 252 3.22 -26.16 -0.13
CA SER A 252 3.86 -26.90 0.97
C SER A 252 4.96 -26.05 1.62
N SER A 253 5.31 -26.33 2.86
CA SER A 253 6.39 -25.64 3.57
C SER A 253 7.78 -25.81 2.92
N ASN A 254 7.92 -26.71 1.95
CA ASN A 254 9.14 -26.92 1.18
C ASN A 254 9.18 -26.15 -0.14
N THR A 255 8.05 -25.64 -0.63
CA THR A 255 7.93 -24.99 -1.95
C THR A 255 8.91 -23.83 -2.10
N PHE A 256 9.01 -22.95 -1.10
CA PHE A 256 9.91 -21.79 -1.14
C PHE A 256 11.19 -21.96 -0.33
N LYS A 257 11.47 -23.16 0.18
CA LYS A 257 12.63 -23.45 1.08
C LYS A 257 13.98 -23.04 0.50
N ASN A 258 14.16 -23.16 -0.82
CA ASN A 258 15.41 -22.86 -1.52
C ASN A 258 15.37 -21.54 -2.28
N VAL A 259 14.23 -20.87 -2.34
CA VAL A 259 14.01 -19.62 -3.07
C VAL A 259 14.72 -18.48 -2.35
N LYS A 260 15.49 -17.69 -3.12
CA LYS A 260 16.16 -16.48 -2.66
C LYS A 260 15.43 -15.20 -3.04
N ASN A 261 14.77 -15.18 -4.20
CA ASN A 261 14.07 -14.02 -4.75
C ASN A 261 12.62 -14.36 -5.08
N CYS A 262 11.70 -13.53 -4.61
CA CYS A 262 10.28 -13.52 -4.98
C CYS A 262 9.88 -12.20 -5.65
N GLN A 263 10.83 -11.53 -6.30
CA GLN A 263 10.61 -10.29 -7.02
C GLN A 263 9.61 -10.53 -8.16
N SER A 264 8.57 -9.72 -8.23
CA SER A 264 7.54 -9.85 -9.29
C SER A 264 6.83 -11.21 -9.36
N LEU A 265 6.74 -11.94 -8.25
CA LEU A 265 6.10 -13.27 -8.21
C LEU A 265 4.72 -13.27 -8.89
N PHE A 266 3.86 -12.29 -8.56
CA PHE A 266 2.53 -12.06 -9.14
C PHE A 266 2.36 -10.63 -9.66
N ASN A 267 3.44 -9.90 -9.92
CA ASN A 267 3.36 -8.51 -10.38
C ASN A 267 2.49 -8.40 -11.63
N GLY A 268 1.47 -7.53 -11.59
CA GLY A 268 0.58 -7.29 -12.72
C GLY A 268 -0.49 -8.38 -12.96
N CYS A 269 -0.66 -9.32 -12.03
CA CYS A 269 -1.78 -10.29 -12.07
C CYS A 269 -3.08 -9.61 -11.65
N SER A 270 -3.59 -8.68 -12.45
CA SER A 270 -4.71 -7.82 -12.11
C SER A 270 -6.04 -8.56 -11.94
N SER A 271 -6.21 -9.74 -12.53
CA SER A 271 -7.42 -10.57 -12.39
C SER A 271 -7.35 -11.60 -11.25
N LEU A 272 -6.21 -11.68 -10.54
CA LEU A 272 -6.06 -12.59 -9.41
C LEU A 272 -6.98 -12.15 -8.26
N THR A 273 -7.79 -13.08 -7.76
CA THR A 273 -8.83 -12.82 -6.75
C THR A 273 -8.57 -13.63 -5.46
N GLY A 274 -9.46 -13.45 -4.47
CA GLY A 274 -9.31 -14.14 -3.19
C GLY A 274 -8.25 -13.51 -2.30
N SER A 275 -7.98 -14.14 -1.16
CA SER A 275 -7.00 -13.63 -0.18
C SER A 275 -5.61 -14.21 -0.43
N ILE A 276 -4.59 -13.48 0.03
CA ILE A 276 -3.25 -14.04 0.20
C ILE A 276 -3.34 -15.09 1.32
N PRO A 277 -2.94 -16.35 1.09
CA PRO A 277 -3.08 -17.38 2.10
C PRO A 277 -2.09 -17.18 3.26
N SER A 278 -2.57 -17.38 4.50
CA SER A 278 -1.70 -17.50 5.69
C SER A 278 -0.69 -18.63 5.46
N GLY A 279 0.55 -18.41 5.87
CA GLY A 279 1.63 -19.38 5.65
C GLY A 279 2.12 -19.51 4.20
N LEU A 280 1.79 -18.60 3.28
CA LEU A 280 2.25 -18.65 1.87
C LEU A 280 3.77 -18.85 1.77
N PHE A 281 4.55 -18.16 2.60
CA PHE A 281 6.02 -18.29 2.62
C PHE A 281 6.53 -19.11 3.81
N LYS A 282 5.73 -20.05 4.33
CA LYS A 282 6.16 -20.94 5.41
C LYS A 282 7.39 -21.74 4.98
N GLY A 283 8.41 -21.77 5.84
CA GLY A 283 9.70 -22.43 5.56
C GLY A 283 10.67 -21.66 4.66
N ALA A 284 10.31 -20.49 4.17
CA ALA A 284 11.06 -19.70 3.17
C ALA A 284 12.22 -18.88 3.79
N LYS A 285 13.08 -19.52 4.57
CA LYS A 285 14.16 -18.85 5.34
C LYS A 285 15.26 -18.22 4.48
N LYS A 286 15.37 -18.60 3.20
CA LYS A 286 16.41 -18.10 2.28
C LYS A 286 16.00 -16.90 1.47
N ILE A 287 14.74 -16.48 1.52
CA ILE A 287 14.29 -15.30 0.75
C ILE A 287 15.00 -14.06 1.25
N GLU A 288 15.64 -13.36 0.33
CA GLU A 288 16.34 -12.10 0.54
C GLU A 288 15.55 -10.91 0.00
N SER A 289 14.68 -11.11 -1.00
CA SER A 289 13.98 -10.00 -1.64
C SER A 289 12.60 -10.38 -2.17
N PHE A 290 11.63 -9.47 -1.94
CA PHE A 290 10.28 -9.48 -2.53
C PHE A 290 10.10 -8.40 -3.61
N ALA A 291 11.12 -7.57 -3.83
CA ALA A 291 11.06 -6.47 -4.78
C ALA A 291 12.43 -6.09 -5.31
N ILE A 292 12.45 -5.32 -6.39
CA ILE A 292 13.59 -4.52 -6.82
C ILE A 292 13.19 -3.04 -6.85
N ASP A 293 14.15 -2.17 -6.54
CA ASP A 293 13.89 -0.73 -6.34
C ASP A 293 13.45 0.02 -7.62
N TRP A 294 13.50 -0.64 -8.78
CA TRP A 294 13.18 -0.08 -10.11
C TRP A 294 11.71 -0.21 -10.53
N GLY A 295 10.83 -0.65 -9.66
CA GLY A 295 9.39 -0.66 -9.95
C GLY A 295 8.70 -2.03 -9.95
N LEU A 296 9.31 -3.07 -9.38
CA LEU A 296 8.77 -4.43 -9.38
C LEU A 296 8.65 -4.96 -7.95
N GLY A 297 7.44 -5.40 -7.56
CA GLY A 297 7.14 -6.00 -6.25
C GLY A 297 6.37 -7.31 -6.38
N ALA A 298 6.42 -8.17 -5.36
CA ALA A 298 5.88 -9.54 -5.43
C ALA A 298 4.39 -9.60 -5.80
N PHE A 299 3.57 -8.69 -5.24
CA PHE A 299 2.12 -8.60 -5.51
C PHE A 299 1.73 -7.26 -6.15
N LYS A 300 2.71 -6.51 -6.68
CA LYS A 300 2.45 -5.20 -7.26
C LYS A 300 1.36 -5.28 -8.33
N ASP A 301 0.40 -4.35 -8.27
CA ASP A 301 -0.73 -4.24 -9.21
C ASP A 301 -1.64 -5.49 -9.28
N CYS A 302 -1.70 -6.29 -8.20
CA CYS A 302 -2.73 -7.31 -8.01
C CYS A 302 -4.00 -6.64 -7.48
N GLU A 303 -4.67 -5.88 -8.33
CA GLU A 303 -5.73 -4.94 -7.93
C GLU A 303 -6.97 -5.63 -7.34
N ASN A 304 -7.25 -6.88 -7.73
CA ASN A 304 -8.42 -7.65 -7.34
C ASN A 304 -8.16 -8.67 -6.21
N LEU A 305 -6.94 -8.75 -5.67
CA LEU A 305 -6.72 -9.49 -4.42
C LEU A 305 -7.53 -8.86 -3.30
N THR A 306 -8.24 -9.72 -2.54
CA THR A 306 -9.17 -9.32 -1.47
C THR A 306 -8.74 -9.86 -0.11
N GLY A 307 -9.49 -9.54 0.94
CA GLY A 307 -9.17 -9.98 2.30
C GLY A 307 -8.00 -9.21 2.92
N SER A 308 -7.63 -9.60 4.14
CA SER A 308 -6.52 -8.97 4.88
C SER A 308 -5.17 -9.55 4.48
N ILE A 309 -4.12 -8.78 4.69
CA ILE A 309 -2.74 -9.28 4.65
C ILE A 309 -2.55 -10.20 5.87
N PRO A 310 -2.12 -11.47 5.71
CA PRO A 310 -1.88 -12.34 6.85
C PRO A 310 -0.70 -11.85 7.71
N GLY A 311 -0.86 -11.84 9.04
CA GLY A 311 0.21 -11.40 9.96
C GLY A 311 1.45 -12.30 9.92
N ASP A 312 1.27 -13.58 9.62
CA ASP A 312 2.34 -14.58 9.51
C ASP A 312 3.01 -14.64 8.13
N LEU A 313 2.57 -13.80 7.17
CA LEU A 313 2.99 -13.88 5.76
C LEU A 313 4.52 -13.94 5.60
N PHE A 314 5.26 -13.15 6.36
CA PHE A 314 6.72 -13.08 6.29
C PHE A 314 7.42 -13.64 7.54
N SER A 315 6.71 -14.38 8.40
CA SER A 315 7.24 -14.87 9.69
C SER A 315 8.51 -15.70 9.58
N ASP A 316 8.66 -16.50 8.51
CA ASP A 316 9.85 -17.31 8.24
C ASP A 316 10.88 -16.63 7.33
N CYS A 317 10.59 -15.43 6.79
CA CYS A 317 11.46 -14.72 5.84
C CYS A 317 12.55 -13.90 6.57
N VAL A 318 13.26 -14.52 7.49
CA VAL A 318 14.21 -13.87 8.42
C VAL A 318 15.39 -13.18 7.73
N ASN A 319 15.70 -13.54 6.50
CA ASN A 319 16.79 -12.96 5.70
C ASN A 319 16.32 -11.88 4.71
N ALA A 320 15.02 -11.61 4.65
CA ALA A 320 14.47 -10.63 3.72
C ALA A 320 14.95 -9.22 4.03
N LYS A 321 15.38 -8.52 2.98
CA LYS A 321 15.98 -7.18 3.02
C LYS A 321 15.15 -6.14 2.30
N ASN A 322 14.48 -6.52 1.20
CA ASN A 322 13.76 -5.60 0.34
C ASN A 322 12.29 -6.00 0.17
N PHE A 323 11.40 -5.11 0.62
CA PHE A 323 9.94 -5.21 0.51
C PHE A 323 9.34 -4.06 -0.31
N SER A 324 10.15 -3.27 -1.00
CA SER A 324 9.68 -2.13 -1.80
C SER A 324 8.58 -2.56 -2.76
N MET A 325 7.49 -1.78 -2.84
CA MET A 325 6.37 -2.06 -3.75
C MET A 325 5.72 -3.45 -3.64
N THR A 326 6.01 -4.21 -2.57
CA THR A 326 5.48 -5.58 -2.45
C THR A 326 3.97 -5.64 -2.63
N PHE A 327 3.24 -4.66 -2.08
CA PHE A 327 1.78 -4.55 -2.21
C PHE A 327 1.32 -3.31 -3.00
N TYR A 328 2.24 -2.62 -3.70
CA TYR A 328 1.88 -1.43 -4.48
C TYR A 328 0.69 -1.71 -5.40
N GLY A 329 -0.36 -0.88 -5.35
CA GLY A 329 -1.52 -1.01 -6.23
C GLY A 329 -2.50 -2.14 -5.90
N CYS A 330 -2.32 -2.84 -4.77
CA CYS A 330 -3.27 -3.87 -4.32
C CYS A 330 -4.53 -3.21 -3.72
N LYS A 331 -5.37 -2.62 -4.57
CA LYS A 331 -6.53 -1.80 -4.17
C LYS A 331 -7.62 -2.61 -3.45
N GLY A 332 -7.74 -3.90 -3.78
CA GLY A 332 -8.75 -4.80 -3.24
C GLY A 332 -8.41 -5.41 -1.88
N LEU A 333 -7.16 -5.31 -1.40
CA LEU A 333 -6.79 -5.74 -0.06
C LEU A 333 -7.53 -4.89 0.97
N THR A 334 -8.11 -5.55 1.99
CA THR A 334 -8.95 -4.92 3.01
C THR A 334 -8.45 -5.25 4.42
N GLY A 335 -9.11 -4.66 5.44
CA GLY A 335 -8.71 -4.89 6.83
C GLY A 335 -7.46 -4.11 7.24
N PRO A 336 -7.03 -4.27 8.50
CA PRO A 336 -5.87 -3.56 9.03
C PRO A 336 -4.55 -4.14 8.50
N ILE A 337 -3.50 -3.31 8.51
CA ILE A 337 -2.13 -3.81 8.34
C ILE A 337 -1.75 -4.57 9.62
N PRO A 338 -1.27 -5.83 9.54
CA PRO A 338 -0.89 -6.59 10.73
C PRO A 338 0.34 -5.99 11.42
N GLU A 339 0.30 -5.86 12.75
CA GLU A 339 1.42 -5.32 13.54
C GLU A 339 2.66 -6.23 13.47
N GLU A 340 2.45 -7.55 13.45
CA GLU A 340 3.48 -8.59 13.41
C GLU A 340 4.07 -8.85 12.02
N LEU A 341 3.61 -8.17 10.97
CA LEU A 341 3.98 -8.44 9.57
C LEU A 341 5.50 -8.55 9.35
N PHE A 342 6.29 -7.72 10.03
CA PHE A 342 7.76 -7.71 9.95
C PHE A 342 8.48 -8.10 11.25
N GLU A 343 7.79 -8.76 12.18
CA GLU A 343 8.34 -9.05 13.51
C GLU A 343 9.66 -9.83 13.46
N ASN A 344 9.77 -10.79 12.54
CA ASN A 344 10.95 -11.64 12.38
C ASN A 344 11.94 -11.13 11.31
N CYS A 345 11.61 -10.08 10.56
CA CYS A 345 12.42 -9.56 9.47
C CYS A 345 13.40 -8.48 9.96
N LYS A 346 14.49 -8.89 10.65
CA LYS A 346 15.46 -7.95 11.27
C LYS A 346 16.50 -7.36 10.32
N ASN A 347 16.48 -7.73 9.05
CA ASN A 347 17.46 -7.33 8.06
C ASN A 347 16.93 -6.37 7.00
N ILE A 348 15.73 -5.80 7.21
CA ILE A 348 15.10 -4.90 6.24
C ILE A 348 15.98 -3.66 6.01
N THR A 349 16.31 -3.43 4.75
CA THR A 349 17.05 -2.24 4.28
C THR A 349 16.21 -1.38 3.37
N SER A 350 15.20 -1.94 2.71
CA SER A 350 14.34 -1.22 1.76
C SER A 350 12.86 -1.59 1.92
N ILE A 351 12.01 -0.59 2.06
CA ILE A 351 10.55 -0.66 2.05
C ILE A 351 9.93 0.36 1.09
N ALA A 352 10.76 1.14 0.43
CA ALA A 352 10.38 2.06 -0.62
C ALA A 352 11.43 2.03 -1.73
N GLY A 353 10.98 2.01 -2.97
CA GLY A 353 11.83 2.06 -4.15
C GLY A 353 12.07 3.49 -4.63
N TYR A 354 12.66 3.60 -5.79
CA TYR A 354 12.95 4.86 -6.45
C TYR A 354 11.65 5.64 -6.75
N ASN A 355 11.69 6.97 -6.76
CA ASN A 355 10.55 7.85 -7.09
C ASN A 355 9.28 7.62 -6.24
N SER A 356 9.42 7.47 -4.93
CA SER A 356 8.28 7.28 -4.00
C SER A 356 7.44 6.02 -4.29
N LEU A 357 8.08 4.93 -4.72
CA LEU A 357 7.44 3.65 -4.95
C LEU A 357 7.42 2.84 -3.64
N GLY A 358 6.49 3.20 -2.75
CA GLY A 358 6.40 2.63 -1.41
C GLY A 358 5.68 1.29 -1.33
N LEU A 359 5.89 0.59 -0.21
CA LEU A 359 5.40 -0.77 0.09
C LEU A 359 3.89 -0.94 -0.12
N PHE A 360 3.07 -0.02 0.44
CA PHE A 360 1.60 -0.06 0.40
C PHE A 360 1.01 1.04 -0.49
N LYS A 361 1.81 1.68 -1.34
CA LYS A 361 1.32 2.77 -2.19
C LYS A 361 0.10 2.34 -2.99
N ASN A 362 -0.97 3.16 -2.94
CA ASN A 362 -2.26 2.91 -3.60
C ASN A 362 -3.02 1.66 -3.13
N CYS A 363 -2.77 1.17 -1.91
CA CYS A 363 -3.61 0.14 -1.27
C CYS A 363 -4.84 0.81 -0.64
N SER A 364 -5.74 1.33 -1.47
CA SER A 364 -6.88 2.15 -1.02
C SER A 364 -7.92 1.39 -0.19
N GLY A 365 -7.95 0.06 -0.28
CA GLY A 365 -8.86 -0.80 0.48
C GLY A 365 -8.40 -1.15 1.89
N LEU A 366 -7.10 -0.95 2.23
CA LEU A 366 -6.61 -1.15 3.60
C LEU A 366 -7.30 -0.18 4.55
N THR A 367 -7.74 -0.68 5.72
CA THR A 367 -8.52 0.07 6.71
C THR A 367 -7.91 -0.02 8.09
N GLY A 368 -8.52 0.69 9.07
CA GLY A 368 -8.03 0.70 10.44
C GLY A 368 -6.83 1.62 10.64
N GLN A 369 -6.21 1.52 11.81
CA GLN A 369 -5.07 2.35 12.19
C GLN A 369 -3.76 1.75 11.65
N ILE A 370 -2.76 2.60 11.43
CA ILE A 370 -1.39 2.15 11.19
C ILE A 370 -0.87 1.56 12.51
N PRO A 371 -0.34 0.31 12.52
CA PRO A 371 0.18 -0.29 13.75
C PRO A 371 1.42 0.44 14.28
N GLU A 372 1.48 0.67 15.59
CA GLU A 372 2.56 1.44 16.23
C GLU A 372 3.93 0.80 16.05
N ASN A 373 4.01 -0.54 16.15
CA ASN A 373 5.26 -1.29 16.10
C ASN A 373 5.58 -1.86 14.71
N LEU A 374 4.85 -1.46 13.66
CA LEU A 374 5.01 -2.00 12.30
C LEU A 374 6.47 -1.98 11.84
N PHE A 375 7.21 -0.91 12.13
CA PHE A 375 8.60 -0.72 11.71
C PHE A 375 9.63 -0.84 12.83
N LYS A 376 9.27 -1.44 13.97
CA LYS A 376 10.18 -1.58 15.14
C LYS A 376 11.53 -2.25 14.81
N ASN A 377 11.58 -3.08 13.78
CA ASN A 377 12.78 -3.81 13.35
C ASN A 377 13.47 -3.20 12.12
N CYS A 378 13.07 -1.99 11.69
CA CYS A 378 13.53 -1.38 10.42
C CYS A 378 14.71 -0.40 10.62
N SER A 379 15.64 -0.66 11.54
CA SER A 379 16.76 0.25 11.87
C SER A 379 17.76 0.51 10.73
N LYS A 380 17.75 -0.32 9.69
CA LYS A 380 18.62 -0.19 8.51
C LYS A 380 17.95 0.54 7.34
N VAL A 381 16.64 0.81 7.43
CA VAL A 381 15.88 1.47 6.36
C VAL A 381 16.37 2.91 6.17
N THR A 382 16.53 3.32 4.93
CA THR A 382 17.02 4.65 4.54
C THR A 382 15.93 5.56 3.99
N THR A 383 14.77 5.02 3.60
CA THR A 383 13.67 5.80 3.05
C THR A 383 12.30 5.17 3.36
N TYR A 384 11.33 6.02 3.70
CA TYR A 384 9.91 5.67 3.80
C TYR A 384 9.08 6.34 2.70
N SER A 385 9.75 6.79 1.63
CA SER A 385 9.11 7.54 0.56
C SER A 385 7.93 6.79 -0.05
N GLY A 386 6.73 7.40 0.00
CA GLY A 386 5.51 6.84 -0.56
C GLY A 386 4.94 5.58 0.11
N VAL A 387 5.43 5.19 1.30
CA VAL A 387 5.06 3.89 1.91
C VAL A 387 3.56 3.72 2.08
N PHE A 388 2.84 4.76 2.49
CA PHE A 388 1.37 4.75 2.64
C PHE A 388 0.66 5.65 1.62
N SER A 389 1.39 6.18 0.63
CA SER A 389 0.82 7.08 -0.38
C SER A 389 -0.42 6.49 -1.04
N GLY A 390 -1.54 7.22 -1.01
CA GLY A 390 -2.81 6.77 -1.61
C GLY A 390 -3.56 5.68 -0.82
N CYS A 391 -3.16 5.38 0.42
CA CYS A 391 -3.91 4.48 1.31
C CYS A 391 -5.12 5.22 1.92
N THR A 392 -6.10 5.51 1.08
CA THR A 392 -7.25 6.35 1.45
C THR A 392 -8.18 5.71 2.48
N GLY A 393 -8.13 4.39 2.67
CA GLY A 393 -8.95 3.67 3.66
C GLY A 393 -8.38 3.66 5.08
N LEU A 394 -7.08 4.00 5.27
CA LEU A 394 -6.46 4.07 6.61
C LEU A 394 -7.10 5.20 7.43
N THR A 395 -7.36 4.91 8.72
CA THR A 395 -8.06 5.80 9.66
C THR A 395 -7.30 5.96 10.96
N GLY A 396 -7.81 6.83 11.86
CA GLY A 396 -7.18 7.08 13.17
C GLY A 396 -5.97 7.99 13.07
N SER A 397 -5.22 8.08 14.17
CA SER A 397 -4.03 8.92 14.27
C SER A 397 -2.78 8.21 13.75
N ILE A 398 -1.78 8.99 13.33
CA ILE A 398 -0.45 8.47 13.05
C ILE A 398 0.20 8.08 14.39
N PRO A 399 0.74 6.86 14.55
CA PRO A 399 1.35 6.43 15.80
C PRO A 399 2.66 7.18 16.10
N GLU A 400 2.86 7.59 17.37
CA GLU A 400 4.03 8.37 17.79
C GLU A 400 5.35 7.64 17.56
N ASN A 401 5.39 6.33 17.86
CA ASN A 401 6.61 5.52 17.78
C ASN A 401 6.84 4.85 16.42
N LEU A 402 6.04 5.18 15.39
CA LEU A 402 6.09 4.51 14.08
C LEU A 402 7.50 4.47 13.48
N PHE A 403 8.28 5.55 13.62
CA PHE A 403 9.64 5.67 13.09
C PHE A 403 10.72 5.74 14.19
N SER A 404 10.38 5.39 15.43
CA SER A 404 11.28 5.51 16.59
C SER A 404 12.60 4.75 16.45
N ASN A 405 12.64 3.68 15.66
CA ASN A 405 13.83 2.88 15.40
C ASN A 405 14.37 3.04 13.96
N SER A 406 14.37 4.27 13.43
CA SER A 406 14.75 4.52 12.02
C SER A 406 15.84 5.60 11.87
N PRO A 407 17.02 5.47 12.52
CA PRO A 407 18.03 6.54 12.60
C PRO A 407 18.77 6.80 11.26
N ASN A 408 18.59 5.94 10.27
CA ASN A 408 19.26 6.03 8.99
C ASN A 408 18.41 6.65 7.88
N VAL A 409 17.17 7.01 8.18
CA VAL A 409 16.24 7.56 7.19
C VAL A 409 16.68 8.93 6.72
N THR A 410 16.70 9.12 5.43
CA THR A 410 17.02 10.37 4.74
C THR A 410 15.83 11.00 4.04
N ASN A 411 14.72 10.24 3.85
CA ASN A 411 13.64 10.67 2.97
C ASN A 411 12.27 10.15 3.45
N PHE A 412 11.33 11.10 3.67
CA PHE A 412 9.90 10.84 3.96
C PHE A 412 8.98 11.38 2.86
N LYS A 413 9.52 11.65 1.66
CA LYS A 413 8.72 12.19 0.55
C LYS A 413 7.45 11.36 0.32
N GLU A 414 6.28 12.03 0.27
CA GLU A 414 4.98 11.41 -0.02
C GLU A 414 4.59 10.25 0.91
N THR A 415 5.18 10.12 2.12
CA THR A 415 4.95 8.96 3.01
C THR A 415 3.47 8.74 3.29
N PHE A 416 2.71 9.80 3.56
CA PHE A 416 1.26 9.78 3.83
C PHE A 416 0.46 10.54 2.76
N TYR A 417 1.03 10.74 1.57
CA TYR A 417 0.36 11.45 0.48
C TYR A 417 -1.05 10.90 0.22
N ASN A 418 -2.08 11.78 0.22
CA ASN A 418 -3.48 11.41 0.04
C ASN A 418 -4.04 10.36 1.00
N CYS A 419 -3.49 10.23 2.22
CA CYS A 419 -4.13 9.45 3.29
C CYS A 419 -5.28 10.29 3.90
N ASN A 420 -6.33 10.49 3.13
CA ASN A 420 -7.40 11.47 3.41
C ASN A 420 -8.18 11.21 4.72
N ASN A 421 -8.19 9.97 5.21
CA ASN A 421 -8.94 9.56 6.39
C ASN A 421 -8.07 9.45 7.66
N LEU A 422 -6.74 9.61 7.56
CA LEU A 422 -5.91 9.80 8.75
C LEU A 422 -6.33 11.11 9.44
N SER A 423 -6.45 11.09 10.76
CA SER A 423 -7.03 12.17 11.54
C SER A 423 -6.28 12.39 12.86
N GLY A 424 -6.63 13.48 13.57
CA GLY A 424 -5.97 13.84 14.82
C GLY A 424 -4.71 14.66 14.59
N ASP A 425 -3.94 14.80 15.64
CA ASP A 425 -2.72 15.60 15.64
C ASP A 425 -1.54 14.81 15.08
N ILE A 426 -0.59 15.48 14.43
CA ILE A 426 0.69 14.86 14.11
C ILE A 426 1.45 14.69 15.44
N PRO A 427 1.96 13.48 15.76
CA PRO A 427 2.72 13.27 17.00
C PRO A 427 4.01 14.08 17.03
N GLU A 428 4.30 14.70 18.19
CA GLU A 428 5.46 15.59 18.36
C GLU A 428 6.79 14.90 18.08
N ASN A 429 6.93 13.64 18.51
CA ASN A 429 8.18 12.87 18.39
C ASN A 429 8.25 11.99 17.14
N LEU A 430 7.30 12.13 16.19
CA LEU A 430 7.20 11.26 15.01
C LEU A 430 8.55 11.10 14.25
N PHE A 431 9.30 12.20 14.11
CA PHE A 431 10.59 12.21 13.40
C PHE A 431 11.80 12.45 14.30
N ALA A 432 11.62 12.42 15.63
CA ALA A 432 12.67 12.77 16.59
C ALA A 432 13.94 11.89 16.45
N ASN A 433 13.77 10.63 16.11
CA ASN A 433 14.85 9.66 15.94
C ASN A 433 15.38 9.54 14.49
N CYS A 434 15.07 10.50 13.61
CA CYS A 434 15.44 10.49 12.19
C CYS A 434 16.36 11.69 11.81
N PRO A 435 17.55 11.87 12.43
CA PRO A 435 18.37 13.09 12.29
C PRO A 435 19.03 13.27 10.91
N LYS A 436 18.92 12.26 10.03
CA LYS A 436 19.56 12.28 8.69
C LYS A 436 18.60 12.75 7.59
N VAL A 437 17.35 13.06 7.92
CA VAL A 437 16.34 13.43 6.92
C VAL A 437 16.71 14.72 6.21
N THR A 438 16.61 14.66 4.89
CA THR A 438 16.87 15.81 3.98
C THR A 438 15.61 16.24 3.22
N ASP A 439 14.58 15.37 3.10
CA ASP A 439 13.40 15.58 2.27
C ASP A 439 12.11 15.16 2.97
N PHE A 440 11.21 16.14 3.20
CA PHE A 440 9.84 15.95 3.65
C PHE A 440 8.79 16.32 2.58
N SER A 441 9.18 16.42 1.31
CA SER A 441 8.27 16.84 0.24
C SER A 441 7.00 15.99 0.20
N GLY A 442 5.83 16.64 0.26
CA GLY A 442 4.53 15.98 0.18
C GLY A 442 4.23 14.95 1.29
N THR A 443 4.97 14.97 2.41
CA THR A 443 4.84 13.94 3.47
C THR A 443 3.40 13.77 3.93
N PHE A 444 2.66 14.86 4.13
CA PHE A 444 1.26 14.87 4.56
C PHE A 444 0.33 15.50 3.51
N GLU A 445 0.78 15.66 2.26
CA GLU A 445 -0.03 16.26 1.21
C GLU A 445 -1.34 15.51 1.03
N GLY A 446 -2.48 16.23 1.07
CA GLY A 446 -3.81 15.68 0.96
C GLY A 446 -4.33 14.97 2.21
N CYS A 447 -3.64 15.01 3.35
CA CYS A 447 -4.15 14.49 4.63
C CYS A 447 -5.18 15.47 5.23
N LYS A 448 -6.36 15.50 4.65
CA LYS A 448 -7.40 16.52 4.91
C LYS A 448 -7.88 16.58 6.35
N ASN A 449 -7.77 15.49 7.10
CA ASN A 449 -8.31 15.35 8.46
C ASN A 449 -7.28 15.51 9.57
N ILE A 450 -6.00 15.74 9.26
CA ILE A 450 -4.99 16.12 10.24
C ILE A 450 -5.34 17.50 10.80
N SER A 451 -5.36 17.64 12.15
CA SER A 451 -5.88 18.80 12.87
C SER A 451 -4.81 19.76 13.36
N SER A 452 -3.61 19.28 13.74
CA SER A 452 -2.55 20.16 14.24
C SER A 452 -1.15 19.72 13.85
N ILE A 453 -0.23 20.69 13.85
CA ILE A 453 1.21 20.51 13.64
C ILE A 453 1.89 20.87 14.97
N PRO A 454 2.65 19.97 15.62
CA PRO A 454 3.40 20.31 16.82
C PRO A 454 4.62 21.18 16.51
N ALA A 455 4.95 22.10 17.42
CA ALA A 455 6.03 23.08 17.23
C ALA A 455 7.41 22.44 17.03
N ASN A 456 7.66 21.31 17.71
CA ASN A 456 8.95 20.62 17.69
C ASN A 456 9.04 19.50 16.66
N LEU A 457 8.06 19.37 15.74
CA LEU A 457 7.98 18.26 14.79
C LEU A 457 9.29 17.98 14.03
N PHE A 458 9.98 19.05 13.62
CA PHE A 458 11.22 18.96 12.83
C PHE A 458 12.48 19.41 13.59
N SER A 459 12.39 19.53 14.92
CA SER A 459 13.47 20.08 15.76
C SER A 459 14.78 19.30 15.64
N ASN A 460 14.72 17.99 15.45
CA ASN A 460 15.88 17.09 15.33
C ASN A 460 16.34 16.86 13.88
N ASN A 461 15.69 17.47 12.88
CA ASN A 461 15.93 17.21 11.46
C ASN A 461 16.68 18.38 10.79
N SER A 462 17.82 18.79 11.36
CA SER A 462 18.60 19.96 10.90
C SER A 462 19.20 19.86 9.49
N LYS A 463 19.13 18.68 8.85
CA LYS A 463 19.66 18.45 7.49
C LYS A 463 18.61 18.65 6.40
N VAL A 464 17.39 19.01 6.74
CA VAL A 464 16.30 19.18 5.77
C VAL A 464 16.62 20.30 4.80
N THR A 465 16.44 20.01 3.52
CA THR A 465 16.62 20.94 2.41
C THR A 465 15.30 21.36 1.76
N THR A 466 14.23 20.60 1.94
CA THR A 466 12.93 20.89 1.33
C THR A 466 11.75 20.43 2.19
N PHE A 467 10.74 21.31 2.25
CA PHE A 467 9.41 21.06 2.78
C PHE A 467 8.33 21.26 1.69
N SER A 468 8.70 21.12 0.41
CA SER A 468 7.76 21.33 -0.69
C SER A 468 6.52 20.47 -0.53
N SER A 469 5.31 21.07 -0.61
CA SER A 469 4.00 20.41 -0.46
C SER A 469 3.80 19.66 0.87
N THR A 470 4.64 19.80 1.90
CA THR A 470 4.61 18.95 3.10
C THR A 470 3.23 18.88 3.74
N PHE A 471 2.50 19.99 3.85
CA PHE A 471 1.15 20.07 4.41
C PHE A 471 0.10 20.52 3.38
N SER A 472 0.43 20.47 2.09
CA SER A 472 -0.50 20.86 1.03
C SER A 472 -1.82 20.09 1.14
N GLY A 473 -2.96 20.78 1.14
CA GLY A 473 -4.28 20.15 1.26
C GLY A 473 -4.64 19.60 2.65
N CYS A 474 -3.89 19.93 3.70
CA CYS A 474 -4.28 19.64 5.08
C CYS A 474 -5.36 20.64 5.54
N GLU A 475 -6.58 20.42 5.10
CA GLU A 475 -7.67 21.41 5.19
C GLU A 475 -8.08 21.73 6.63
N LYS A 476 -7.88 20.80 7.62
CA LYS A 476 -8.25 21.00 9.02
C LYS A 476 -7.19 21.67 9.89
N ILE A 477 -6.01 21.95 9.38
CA ILE A 477 -4.99 22.70 10.13
C ILE A 477 -5.47 24.16 10.29
N TYR A 478 -5.52 24.67 11.54
CA TYR A 478 -5.94 26.02 11.86
C TYR A 478 -4.76 26.95 12.16
N THR A 479 -3.68 26.41 12.74
CA THR A 479 -2.53 27.19 13.21
C THR A 479 -1.23 26.60 12.71
N ILE A 480 -0.28 27.48 12.39
CA ILE A 480 1.10 27.13 12.07
C ILE A 480 1.95 27.57 13.29
N PRO A 481 2.70 26.66 13.95
CA PRO A 481 3.57 27.04 15.05
C PRO A 481 4.76 27.92 14.61
N SER A 482 5.10 28.95 15.38
CA SER A 482 6.21 29.85 15.08
C SER A 482 7.58 29.16 15.04
N GLU A 483 7.77 28.16 15.91
CA GLU A 483 9.03 27.44 16.06
C GLU A 483 9.23 26.28 15.07
N LEU A 484 8.24 26.03 14.19
CA LEU A 484 8.16 24.83 13.36
C LEU A 484 9.45 24.56 12.55
N PHE A 485 10.06 25.60 11.99
CA PHE A 485 11.27 25.48 11.14
C PHE A 485 12.53 26.07 11.78
N LYS A 486 12.50 26.35 13.07
CA LYS A 486 13.60 27.04 13.78
C LYS A 486 14.98 26.40 13.60
N ASN A 487 15.04 25.07 13.53
CA ASN A 487 16.28 24.32 13.44
C ASN A 487 16.66 23.90 11.98
N ASN A 488 15.86 24.30 11.00
CA ASN A 488 15.99 23.81 9.62
C ASN A 488 16.71 24.83 8.71
N THR A 489 17.91 25.23 9.09
CA THR A 489 18.68 26.33 8.46
C THR A 489 19.18 26.03 7.04
N LEU A 490 19.07 24.80 6.56
CA LEU A 490 19.51 24.37 5.23
C LEU A 490 18.39 24.34 4.18
N VAL A 491 17.17 24.71 4.57
CA VAL A 491 16.02 24.67 3.65
C VAL A 491 16.20 25.63 2.49
N THR A 492 16.00 25.12 1.30
CA THR A 492 16.03 25.86 0.04
C THR A 492 14.66 26.06 -0.59
N SER A 493 13.66 25.23 -0.23
CA SER A 493 12.31 25.28 -0.81
C SER A 493 11.20 25.07 0.20
N PHE A 494 10.24 26.00 0.20
CA PHE A 494 8.93 25.91 0.82
C PHE A 494 7.80 25.92 -0.22
N SER A 495 8.08 25.50 -1.46
CA SER A 495 7.05 25.50 -2.52
C SER A 495 5.83 24.71 -2.11
N ALA A 496 4.64 25.33 -2.20
CA ALA A 496 3.34 24.74 -1.87
C ALA A 496 3.21 24.14 -0.45
N THR A 497 4.08 24.48 0.51
CA THR A 497 4.16 23.84 1.83
C THR A 497 2.80 23.83 2.55
N PHE A 498 2.06 24.95 2.51
CA PHE A 498 0.74 25.11 3.12
C PHE A 498 -0.35 25.37 2.09
N LYS A 499 -0.10 24.99 0.82
CA LYS A 499 -1.09 25.14 -0.25
C LYS A 499 -2.41 24.46 0.13
N MET A 500 -3.56 25.13 -0.11
CA MET A 500 -4.90 24.59 0.20
C MET A 500 -5.11 24.24 1.70
N CYS A 501 -4.34 24.81 2.62
CA CYS A 501 -4.64 24.77 4.05
C CYS A 501 -5.75 25.80 4.35
N LYS A 502 -6.97 25.47 3.95
CA LYS A 502 -8.11 26.40 3.88
C LYS A 502 -8.47 27.09 5.20
N ASN A 503 -8.20 26.43 6.33
CA ASN A 503 -8.57 26.94 7.66
C ASN A 503 -7.43 27.71 8.36
N VAL A 504 -6.24 27.79 7.78
CA VAL A 504 -5.16 28.62 8.31
C VAL A 504 -5.58 30.09 8.22
N SER A 505 -5.71 30.74 9.37
CA SER A 505 -6.20 32.13 9.49
C SER A 505 -5.10 33.17 9.72
N SER A 506 -3.91 32.73 10.17
CA SER A 506 -2.75 33.58 10.46
C SER A 506 -1.43 32.87 10.21
N ILE A 507 -0.40 33.66 9.91
CA ILE A 507 0.98 33.20 9.70
C ILE A 507 1.84 33.83 10.81
N PRO A 508 2.66 33.05 11.56
CA PRO A 508 3.63 33.64 12.49
C PRO A 508 4.74 34.43 11.77
N SER A 509 5.11 35.60 12.26
CA SER A 509 6.16 36.45 11.66
C SER A 509 7.51 35.74 11.58
N GLU A 510 7.84 34.93 12.60
CA GLU A 510 9.13 34.23 12.71
C GLU A 510 9.22 32.92 11.91
N LEU A 511 8.15 32.54 11.21
CA LEU A 511 8.02 31.20 10.59
C LEU A 511 9.24 30.80 9.72
N PHE A 512 9.77 31.75 8.92
CA PHE A 512 10.88 31.50 7.99
C PHE A 512 12.20 32.19 8.39
N SER A 513 12.22 32.84 9.56
CA SER A 513 13.36 33.67 10.00
C SER A 513 14.67 32.90 10.10
N SER A 514 14.62 31.61 10.45
CA SER A 514 15.79 30.73 10.59
C SER A 514 16.24 30.05 9.27
N CYS A 515 15.61 30.38 8.13
CA CYS A 515 15.83 29.69 6.85
C CYS A 515 16.45 30.59 5.76
N PRO A 516 17.70 31.12 5.93
CA PRO A 516 18.28 32.12 5.02
C PRO A 516 18.65 31.58 3.62
N LYS A 517 18.61 30.23 3.43
CA LYS A 517 18.97 29.59 2.15
C LYS A 517 17.79 29.37 1.22
N VAL A 518 16.60 29.85 1.58
CA VAL A 518 15.39 29.66 0.77
C VAL A 518 15.52 30.43 -0.54
N THR A 519 15.29 29.74 -1.64
CA THR A 519 15.28 30.30 -2.99
C THR A 519 13.88 30.40 -3.57
N THR A 520 12.87 29.69 -2.99
CA THR A 520 11.52 29.68 -3.54
C THR A 520 10.43 29.51 -2.50
N PHE A 521 9.38 30.36 -2.63
CA PHE A 521 8.11 30.28 -1.91
C PHE A 521 6.92 30.11 -2.87
N VAL A 522 7.15 29.53 -4.04
CA VAL A 522 6.11 29.32 -5.06
C VAL A 522 4.92 28.56 -4.44
N GLY A 523 3.72 29.19 -4.43
CA GLY A 523 2.49 28.60 -3.92
C GLY A 523 2.44 28.29 -2.42
N VAL A 524 3.34 28.86 -1.61
CA VAL A 524 3.50 28.49 -0.19
C VAL A 524 2.21 28.54 0.61
N PHE A 525 1.33 29.54 0.38
CA PHE A 525 0.01 29.70 0.98
C PHE A 525 -1.12 29.76 -0.06
N ASN A 526 -0.88 29.25 -1.28
CA ASN A 526 -1.91 29.24 -2.33
C ASN A 526 -3.18 28.54 -1.81
N GLY A 527 -4.35 29.18 -1.95
CA GLY A 527 -5.64 28.63 -1.53
C GLY A 527 -5.88 28.59 -0.01
N CYS A 528 -5.10 29.33 0.79
CA CYS A 528 -5.37 29.55 2.21
C CYS A 528 -6.52 30.54 2.37
N THR A 529 -7.74 30.09 2.11
CA THR A 529 -8.93 30.96 1.97
C THR A 529 -9.33 31.65 3.28
N SER A 530 -8.95 31.15 4.44
CA SER A 530 -9.22 31.80 5.74
C SER A 530 -8.15 32.82 6.17
N LEU A 531 -7.04 32.93 5.43
CA LEU A 531 -5.97 33.87 5.76
C LEU A 531 -6.46 35.32 5.57
N THR A 532 -6.29 36.16 6.63
CA THR A 532 -6.78 37.54 6.62
C THR A 532 -5.69 38.58 6.47
N SER A 533 -4.46 38.28 6.89
CA SER A 533 -3.31 39.18 6.79
C SER A 533 -2.00 38.43 6.68
N VAL A 534 -0.99 39.09 6.12
CA VAL A 534 0.41 38.64 6.15
C VAL A 534 1.14 39.46 7.21
N PRO A 535 1.93 38.84 8.13
CA PRO A 535 2.66 39.58 9.17
C PRO A 535 3.85 40.36 8.60
N GLU A 536 4.26 41.42 9.30
CA GLU A 536 5.48 42.15 9.03
C GLU A 536 6.72 41.22 9.21
N GLY A 537 7.76 41.42 8.42
CA GLY A 537 9.03 40.71 8.52
C GLY A 537 9.04 39.26 8.08
N LEU A 538 7.92 38.73 7.56
CA LEU A 538 7.79 37.30 7.21
C LEU A 538 8.93 36.76 6.32
N PHE A 539 9.42 37.57 5.36
CA PHE A 539 10.45 37.17 4.40
C PHE A 539 11.77 37.94 4.53
N ASP A 540 11.96 38.73 5.59
CA ASP A 540 13.09 39.64 5.73
C ASP A 540 14.44 38.92 5.70
N ASN A 541 14.52 37.72 6.29
CA ASN A 541 15.75 36.94 6.37
C ASN A 541 15.99 36.05 5.11
N ASN A 542 15.06 36.04 4.16
CA ASN A 542 15.12 35.18 2.99
C ASN A 542 15.60 35.94 1.74
N THR A 543 16.74 36.61 1.84
CA THR A 543 17.25 37.63 0.88
C THR A 543 17.62 37.06 -0.51
N ILE A 544 17.82 35.75 -0.63
CA ILE A 544 18.23 35.10 -1.90
C ILE A 544 17.04 34.45 -2.64
N VAL A 545 15.80 34.74 -2.22
CA VAL A 545 14.60 34.22 -2.90
C VAL A 545 14.54 34.74 -4.34
N THR A 546 14.34 33.83 -5.27
CA THR A 546 14.22 34.13 -6.71
C THR A 546 12.77 34.06 -7.20
N SER A 547 11.86 33.40 -6.45
CA SER A 547 10.48 33.24 -6.93
C SER A 547 9.45 33.11 -5.83
N PHE A 548 8.38 33.91 -5.95
CA PHE A 548 7.12 33.80 -5.20
C PHE A 548 5.97 33.26 -6.05
N GLY A 549 6.20 32.99 -7.32
CA GLY A 549 5.21 32.40 -8.21
C GLY A 549 5.80 31.90 -9.52
N LYS A 550 5.29 30.76 -9.99
CA LYS A 550 5.71 30.12 -11.24
C LYS A 550 4.63 29.15 -11.72
N TRP A 551 4.39 29.11 -13.03
CA TRP A 551 3.48 28.13 -13.67
C TRP A 551 2.10 28.05 -13.01
N TRP A 552 1.43 29.19 -12.83
CA TRP A 552 0.08 29.29 -12.24
C TRP A 552 0.02 28.87 -10.75
N ASN A 553 1.11 29.02 -10.03
CA ASN A 553 1.17 28.71 -8.61
C ASN A 553 1.84 29.88 -7.86
N GLY A 554 1.05 30.84 -7.45
CA GLY A 554 1.48 32.06 -6.74
C GLY A 554 1.48 31.87 -5.23
N ALA A 555 2.36 32.59 -4.51
CA ALA A 555 2.58 32.42 -3.06
C ALA A 555 1.30 32.59 -2.24
N PHE A 556 0.44 33.57 -2.57
CA PHE A 556 -0.83 33.87 -1.91
C PHE A 556 -2.02 33.79 -2.87
N GLN A 557 -1.86 33.10 -3.99
CA GLN A 557 -2.92 32.89 -4.97
C GLN A 557 -4.19 32.36 -4.28
N GLU A 558 -5.37 32.89 -4.66
CA GLU A 558 -6.68 32.44 -4.14
C GLU A 558 -6.84 32.57 -2.59
N CYS A 559 -6.04 33.41 -1.92
CA CYS A 559 -6.29 33.79 -0.52
C CYS A 559 -7.45 34.79 -0.50
N SER A 560 -8.67 34.32 -0.75
CA SER A 560 -9.85 35.16 -1.02
C SER A 560 -10.25 36.10 0.12
N ASN A 561 -9.91 35.73 1.39
CA ASN A 561 -10.18 36.57 2.57
C ASN A 561 -8.98 37.43 3.00
N LEU A 562 -7.87 37.40 2.27
CA LEU A 562 -6.72 38.24 2.56
C LEU A 562 -7.08 39.73 2.36
N VAL A 563 -7.01 40.51 3.44
CA VAL A 563 -7.41 41.93 3.46
C VAL A 563 -6.20 42.84 3.30
N SER A 564 -5.06 42.50 3.92
CA SER A 564 -3.89 43.35 3.90
C SER A 564 -2.57 42.59 3.88
N VAL A 565 -1.57 43.22 3.29
CA VAL A 565 -0.17 42.80 3.31
C VAL A 565 0.71 43.97 3.76
N PRO A 566 1.86 43.74 4.43
CA PRO A 566 2.82 44.79 4.75
C PRO A 566 3.31 45.52 3.48
N THR A 567 3.44 46.86 3.56
CA THR A 567 3.96 47.63 2.43
C THR A 567 5.37 47.22 2.06
N ASP A 568 6.18 46.84 3.04
CA ASP A 568 7.57 46.42 2.89
C ASP A 568 7.78 44.90 2.81
N LEU A 569 6.73 44.14 2.52
CA LEU A 569 6.71 42.66 2.49
C LEU A 569 7.88 42.05 1.71
N PHE A 570 8.28 42.67 0.59
CA PHE A 570 9.35 42.16 -0.28
C PHE A 570 10.60 43.06 -0.34
N LYS A 571 10.73 43.97 0.61
CA LYS A 571 11.78 44.97 0.66
C LYS A 571 13.19 44.39 0.56
N TYR A 572 13.44 43.24 1.22
CA TYR A 572 14.77 42.61 1.26
C TYR A 572 14.95 41.48 0.26
N ASN A 573 13.92 41.15 -0.53
CA ASN A 573 13.95 40.07 -1.51
C ASN A 573 14.36 40.58 -2.90
N THR A 574 15.50 41.24 -3.00
CA THR A 574 15.95 41.93 -4.21
C THR A 574 16.41 41.01 -5.38
N GLU A 575 16.53 39.68 -5.09
CA GLU A 575 16.91 38.68 -6.09
C GLU A 575 15.71 38.06 -6.81
N VAL A 576 14.47 38.50 -6.50
CA VAL A 576 13.26 37.93 -7.11
C VAL A 576 13.22 38.18 -8.60
N ALA A 577 13.06 37.11 -9.37
CA ALA A 577 12.88 37.12 -10.80
C ALA A 577 11.40 36.92 -11.21
N SER A 578 10.56 36.32 -10.35
CA SER A 578 9.14 36.07 -10.68
C SER A 578 8.21 36.22 -9.50
N PHE A 579 7.13 37.00 -9.72
CA PHE A 579 5.92 37.11 -8.92
C PHE A 579 4.69 36.56 -9.64
N ASN A 580 4.87 35.67 -10.63
CA ASN A 580 3.78 35.11 -11.42
C ASN A 580 2.62 34.62 -10.53
N CYS A 581 1.40 35.13 -10.74
CA CYS A 581 0.20 34.80 -9.98
C CYS A 581 0.28 35.06 -8.45
N ALA A 582 1.26 35.80 -7.93
CA ALA A 582 1.54 35.85 -6.49
C ALA A 582 0.33 36.18 -5.62
N PHE A 583 -0.61 37.02 -6.07
CA PHE A 583 -1.85 37.41 -5.39
C PHE A 583 -3.11 37.25 -6.27
N ILE A 584 -3.02 36.47 -7.34
CA ILE A 584 -4.19 36.27 -8.22
C ILE A 584 -5.42 35.86 -7.41
N SER A 585 -6.55 36.50 -7.67
CA SER A 585 -7.84 36.23 -6.99
C SER A 585 -7.85 36.45 -5.47
N CYS A 586 -6.99 37.34 -4.94
CA CYS A 586 -7.12 37.86 -3.58
C CYS A 586 -8.19 38.96 -3.56
N ASN A 587 -9.46 38.57 -3.70
CA ASN A 587 -10.57 39.48 -3.98
C ASN A 587 -10.82 40.54 -2.90
N ASN A 588 -10.45 40.26 -1.63
CA ASN A 588 -10.63 41.17 -0.51
C ASN A 588 -9.39 42.01 -0.19
N LEU A 589 -8.28 41.82 -0.91
CA LEU A 589 -7.05 42.58 -0.70
C LEU A 589 -7.27 44.07 -0.98
N LYS A 590 -6.90 44.91 0.02
CA LYS A 590 -7.10 46.37 -0.05
C LYS A 590 -5.87 47.15 -0.44
N ASN A 591 -4.67 46.62 -0.17
CA ASN A 591 -3.42 47.28 -0.50
C ASN A 591 -2.45 46.32 -1.19
N ILE A 592 -1.50 46.87 -1.92
CA ILE A 592 -0.40 46.13 -2.55
C ILE A 592 0.93 46.48 -1.89
N PRO A 593 1.93 45.57 -1.89
CA PRO A 593 3.26 45.85 -1.37
C PRO A 593 4.01 46.84 -2.29
N ASP A 594 4.97 47.60 -1.72
CA ASP A 594 5.95 48.36 -2.49
C ASP A 594 6.96 47.42 -3.15
N LEU A 595 7.07 47.51 -4.46
CA LEU A 595 7.94 46.66 -5.28
C LEU A 595 9.17 47.44 -5.81
N SER A 596 9.40 48.66 -5.31
CA SER A 596 10.50 49.55 -5.79
C SER A 596 11.87 48.90 -5.75
N ASN A 597 12.12 47.99 -4.79
CA ASN A 597 13.40 47.31 -4.61
C ASN A 597 13.54 46.02 -5.48
N ASN A 598 12.46 45.58 -6.15
CA ASN A 598 12.46 44.29 -6.86
C ASN A 598 12.79 44.47 -8.36
N THR A 599 13.84 45.19 -8.67
CA THR A 599 14.20 45.62 -10.04
C THR A 599 14.73 44.49 -10.94
N LYS A 600 14.95 43.28 -10.39
CA LYS A 600 15.39 42.09 -11.17
C LYS A 600 14.24 41.27 -11.71
N VAL A 601 12.99 41.61 -11.37
CA VAL A 601 11.84 40.84 -11.79
C VAL A 601 11.69 40.88 -13.31
N THR A 602 11.50 39.69 -13.88
CA THR A 602 11.23 39.48 -15.31
C THR A 602 9.78 39.09 -15.58
N ASP A 603 9.07 38.57 -14.56
CA ASP A 603 7.70 38.04 -14.73
C ASP A 603 6.77 38.51 -13.59
N PHE A 604 5.84 39.42 -13.94
CA PHE A 604 4.72 39.88 -13.12
C PHE A 604 3.35 39.35 -13.62
N SER A 605 3.33 38.40 -14.56
CA SER A 605 2.07 37.94 -15.17
C SER A 605 1.06 37.52 -14.12
N TRP A 606 -0.16 38.00 -14.23
CA TRP A 606 -1.33 37.70 -13.39
C TRP A 606 -1.10 37.99 -11.88
N MET A 607 -0.10 38.78 -11.50
CA MET A 607 0.27 38.96 -10.09
C MET A 607 -0.91 39.42 -9.22
N PHE A 608 -1.69 40.41 -9.68
CA PHE A 608 -2.85 40.98 -8.98
C PHE A 608 -4.15 40.79 -9.74
N GLU A 609 -4.21 39.89 -10.73
CA GLU A 609 -5.43 39.63 -11.48
C GLU A 609 -6.58 39.31 -10.52
N ASN A 610 -7.75 39.98 -10.73
CA ASN A 610 -8.95 39.86 -9.90
C ASN A 610 -8.79 40.32 -8.42
N CYS A 611 -7.79 41.12 -8.09
CA CYS A 611 -7.73 41.83 -6.81
C CYS A 611 -8.69 43.06 -6.84
N THR A 612 -10.00 42.82 -6.86
CA THR A 612 -11.02 43.83 -7.18
C THR A 612 -11.20 44.91 -6.10
N ASN A 613 -10.67 44.70 -4.88
CA ASN A 613 -10.78 45.63 -3.76
C ASN A 613 -9.49 46.37 -3.44
N VAL A 614 -8.43 46.22 -4.24
CA VAL A 614 -7.16 46.93 -4.04
C VAL A 614 -7.38 48.43 -4.31
N GLU A 615 -6.97 49.25 -3.34
CA GLU A 615 -7.03 50.71 -3.32
C GLU A 615 -5.63 51.32 -3.17
N GLY A 616 -5.49 52.62 -3.27
CA GLY A 616 -4.22 53.34 -3.22
C GLY A 616 -3.51 53.40 -4.57
N GLU A 617 -2.22 53.67 -4.55
CA GLU A 617 -1.40 53.84 -5.76
C GLU A 617 -0.49 52.62 -5.98
N ALA A 618 -0.50 52.06 -7.19
CA ALA A 618 0.44 51.04 -7.59
C ALA A 618 1.82 51.66 -7.91
N TYR A 619 2.90 51.11 -7.35
CA TYR A 619 4.24 51.47 -7.79
C TYR A 619 4.41 51.17 -9.32
N PRO A 620 5.03 52.06 -10.12
CA PRO A 620 5.08 51.92 -11.58
C PRO A 620 6.06 50.86 -12.04
N ILE A 621 5.84 49.60 -11.70
CA ILE A 621 6.65 48.42 -12.11
C ILE A 621 6.68 48.23 -13.63
N TRP A 622 5.74 48.77 -14.34
CA TRP A 622 5.73 48.78 -15.81
C TRP A 622 6.86 49.64 -16.44
N ASN A 623 7.58 50.40 -15.63
CA ASN A 623 8.76 51.13 -16.04
C ASN A 623 10.08 50.33 -15.86
N PHE A 624 10.00 49.13 -15.28
CA PHE A 624 11.19 48.30 -15.11
C PHE A 624 11.67 47.73 -16.46
N THR A 625 12.95 47.91 -16.77
CA THR A 625 13.53 47.41 -18.02
C THR A 625 13.80 45.91 -18.04
N SER A 626 13.76 45.25 -16.89
CA SER A 626 13.97 43.81 -16.73
C SER A 626 12.71 42.98 -17.10
N VAL A 627 11.51 43.60 -17.12
CA VAL A 627 10.23 42.88 -17.27
C VAL A 627 10.04 42.43 -18.71
N THR A 628 9.84 41.14 -18.89
CA THR A 628 9.55 40.52 -20.18
C THR A 628 8.16 39.89 -20.24
N ASN A 629 7.55 39.61 -19.04
CA ASN A 629 6.24 38.99 -18.92
C ASN A 629 5.39 39.72 -17.87
N PHE A 630 4.25 40.26 -18.29
CA PHE A 630 3.40 41.13 -17.47
C PHE A 630 1.90 40.95 -17.72
N ASN A 631 1.54 39.97 -18.54
CA ASN A 631 0.17 39.76 -19.01
C ASN A 631 -0.82 39.79 -17.85
N LYS A 632 -1.86 40.65 -17.96
CA LYS A 632 -2.96 40.76 -16.99
C LYS A 632 -2.55 41.04 -15.55
N CYS A 633 -1.38 41.62 -15.30
CA CYS A 633 -0.86 41.86 -13.96
C CYS A 633 -1.87 42.57 -13.05
N PHE A 634 -2.59 43.60 -13.56
CA PHE A 634 -3.56 44.40 -12.84
C PHE A 634 -5.01 44.26 -13.36
N LEU A 635 -5.29 43.19 -14.11
CA LEU A 635 -6.65 42.96 -14.62
C LEU A 635 -7.65 42.89 -13.45
N GLY A 636 -8.64 43.75 -13.45
CA GLY A 636 -9.68 43.83 -12.41
C GLY A 636 -9.37 44.76 -11.25
N CYS A 637 -8.17 45.35 -11.13
CA CYS A 637 -7.76 46.25 -10.03
C CYS A 637 -8.27 47.68 -10.22
N LYS A 638 -9.52 47.89 -10.62
CA LYS A 638 -10.08 49.18 -11.05
C LYS A 638 -10.18 50.26 -9.98
N LYS A 639 -9.99 49.92 -8.69
CA LYS A 639 -10.02 50.88 -7.58
C LYS A 639 -8.69 51.54 -7.28
N LEU A 640 -7.59 51.12 -7.95
CA LEU A 640 -6.30 51.79 -7.87
C LEU A 640 -6.43 53.25 -8.34
N SER A 641 -5.89 54.22 -7.58
CA SER A 641 -5.99 55.63 -7.87
C SER A 641 -5.29 56.02 -9.19
N ASN A 642 -4.18 55.31 -9.50
CA ASN A 642 -3.44 55.48 -10.76
C ASN A 642 -3.74 54.40 -11.81
N TYR A 643 -4.91 53.72 -11.75
CA TYR A 643 -5.27 52.65 -12.69
C TYR A 643 -5.27 53.14 -14.16
N SER A 644 -5.64 54.42 -14.41
CA SER A 644 -5.58 55.01 -15.74
C SER A 644 -4.17 55.08 -16.34
N GLU A 645 -3.14 55.18 -15.50
CA GLU A 645 -1.72 55.27 -15.89
C GLU A 645 -1.10 53.94 -16.24
N ILE A 646 -1.69 52.83 -15.74
CA ILE A 646 -1.21 51.48 -16.05
C ILE A 646 -1.37 51.20 -17.54
N PRO A 647 -0.34 50.72 -18.26
CA PRO A 647 -0.44 50.38 -19.68
C PRO A 647 -1.51 49.33 -19.94
N THR A 648 -2.16 49.42 -21.12
CA THR A 648 -3.29 48.55 -21.51
C THR A 648 -2.90 47.06 -21.46
N ASP A 649 -1.69 46.73 -21.84
CA ASP A 649 -1.19 45.36 -21.92
C ASP A 649 -0.99 44.71 -20.53
N TRP A 650 -0.99 45.55 -19.46
CA TRP A 650 -0.91 45.08 -18.08
C TRP A 650 -2.27 44.89 -17.39
N LYS A 651 -3.37 45.30 -18.10
CA LYS A 651 -4.76 45.28 -17.61
C LYS A 651 -5.55 44.10 -18.07
#